data_7c8fcfbf8b94a8bba5e54c683ac87e0e
#
_entry.id   7c8fcfbf8b94a8bba5e54c683ac87e0e
#
_cell.length_a   1.000
_cell.length_b   1.000
_cell.length_c   1.000
_cell.angle_alpha   90.00
_cell.angle_beta   90.00
_cell.angle_gamma   90.00
#
_symmetry.space_group_name_H-M   'P 1'
#
loop_
_entity.id
_entity.type
_entity.pdbx_description
1 polymer ?
#
loop_
_entity_poly.entity_id
_entity_poly.type
_entity_poly.pdbx_seq_one_letter_code
_entity_poly.pdbx_strand_id
1 'polypeptide(L)'
;MHLFRKLISAALATVMLLCAALPALAAPGDATVFRDDYSGSSEISLNSIAYYNGRIYIFSYDNRYGIWNDAEGKLDLYELNNTLFTGSGDTESEDLDEGETRYTNFNGAISGDDGIYFLFATSKTIEEDGSYDSQFETMELYKAEVAEDGTLSLPEDAEPVEMEWDDMVDEYDNSSYPNGLSNPQIRGGKLVGSTYLDSDDRAIAVLDVEDGSCTLIDLQPDDECYLNGWCFYQDGSVLLNYGHYTEETSESVLHTLNLETEEEAPLCTVTGKSIYSMVYDEAKDTLYFACNGELCRMKGADASTIESISALAVNNGDGQPTFLTDDGRYLTGDYQTVVLRGTDPSQRAEISLTVYSSYNSYVQNAAYTFGNTHSNVEVVMATSYEDVVQAMMNQSDAVDIYVLSASEPGYAALLERGYLADLSSSDKISKFVNSVYPGLQDVLIRDGKVVALPVELYTSCMSYSPKAAEALGVTELPTSWLELFRFLAEDAPALLESHEGYNILPTYNTAEDMRNQLFTQMFQDYMLYLEKEDVEFAFDTDLMHSLLDAFEKIDFTKLGLMEDYDDDDSVSYSSDDDKTLFSTWGTVDCQMYNMTSTSTLPLMLSLGTEDSPRLRAEMSVAFVNPYSKNQEAAIEYLETTVDGMEQTFIIDLCPDQNEPVLNAYYEQNIQSMKEYKDSLEQQIAECTDEDEKAALQEQLESQQQYIEDYTKNNAYDASEESIAKYREYGDKLRAAEYFGVDIYSESDKDSMYSQMTQYLQGAIDANTMLQKLDKTVKMMILEKQ
;
A
#
# COMPACT_ATOMS: atom_id res chain seq x y z
N MET A 1 -9.16 -36.17 -57.03
CA MET A 1 -7.96 -35.39 -56.68
C MET A 1 -8.31 -34.02 -56.05
N HIS A 2 -9.29 -33.28 -56.53
CA HIS A 2 -9.66 -31.93 -55.99
C HIS A 2 -10.34 -32.01 -54.60
N LEU A 3 -11.14 -33.05 -54.32
CA LEU A 3 -11.80 -33.27 -53.05
C LEU A 3 -10.81 -33.66 -51.94
N PHE A 4 -9.79 -34.43 -52.29
CA PHE A 4 -8.75 -34.87 -51.36
C PHE A 4 -7.81 -33.73 -50.92
N ARG A 5 -7.53 -32.76 -51.84
CA ARG A 5 -6.75 -31.57 -51.52
C ARG A 5 -7.54 -30.60 -50.62
N LYS A 6 -8.88 -30.47 -50.79
CA LYS A 6 -9.71 -29.65 -49.89
C LYS A 6 -9.84 -30.27 -48.50
N LEU A 7 -9.89 -31.60 -48.40
CA LEU A 7 -9.91 -32.30 -47.08
C LEU A 7 -8.59 -32.16 -46.35
N ILE A 8 -7.45 -32.27 -47.03
CA ILE A 8 -6.14 -32.05 -46.46
C ILE A 8 -5.94 -30.59 -46.03
N SER A 9 -6.37 -29.62 -46.83
CA SER A 9 -6.30 -28.20 -46.47
C SER A 9 -7.21 -27.86 -45.29
N ALA A 10 -8.40 -28.47 -45.20
CA ALA A 10 -9.29 -28.30 -44.05
C ALA A 10 -8.73 -28.93 -42.79
N ALA A 11 -8.14 -30.11 -42.87
CA ALA A 11 -7.48 -30.81 -41.78
C ALA A 11 -6.23 -30.04 -41.27
N LEU A 12 -5.42 -29.49 -42.20
CA LEU A 12 -4.28 -28.64 -41.82
C LEU A 12 -4.73 -27.31 -41.20
N ALA A 13 -5.80 -26.68 -41.70
CA ALA A 13 -6.34 -25.48 -41.10
C ALA A 13 -6.96 -25.73 -39.72
N THR A 14 -7.58 -26.89 -39.50
CA THR A 14 -8.10 -27.30 -38.18
C THR A 14 -6.98 -27.61 -37.21
N VAL A 15 -5.90 -28.25 -37.66
CA VAL A 15 -4.71 -28.49 -36.84
C VAL A 15 -3.97 -27.17 -36.52
N MET A 16 -3.87 -26.24 -37.47
CA MET A 16 -3.29 -24.91 -37.20
C MET A 16 -4.21 -24.07 -36.28
N LEU A 17 -5.52 -24.18 -36.35
CA LEU A 17 -6.46 -23.53 -35.42
C LEU A 17 -6.45 -24.17 -34.05
N LEU A 18 -6.24 -25.47 -33.94
CA LEU A 18 -6.06 -26.18 -32.66
C LEU A 18 -4.68 -25.86 -32.03
N CYS A 19 -3.64 -25.68 -32.85
CA CYS A 19 -2.33 -25.23 -32.36
C CYS A 19 -2.30 -23.72 -32.00
N ALA A 20 -3.22 -22.90 -32.56
CA ALA A 20 -3.36 -21.48 -32.21
C ALA A 20 -4.31 -21.25 -31.01
N ALA A 21 -4.97 -22.29 -30.53
CA ALA A 21 -5.91 -22.23 -29.39
C ALA A 21 -5.41 -23.02 -28.16
N LEU A 22 -4.18 -23.52 -28.21
CA LEU A 22 -3.49 -23.88 -26.98
C LEU A 22 -2.93 -22.56 -26.44
N PRO A 23 -3.27 -22.14 -25.21
CA PRO A 23 -2.44 -21.16 -24.52
C PRO A 23 -1.01 -21.68 -24.63
N ALA A 24 -0.09 -20.86 -25.07
CA ALA A 24 1.31 -21.20 -25.03
C ALA A 24 1.57 -21.58 -23.58
N LEU A 25 1.81 -22.87 -23.30
CA LEU A 25 2.32 -23.30 -22.04
C LEU A 25 3.55 -22.43 -21.80
N ALA A 26 3.55 -21.65 -20.74
CA ALA A 26 4.69 -20.83 -20.39
C ALA A 26 5.93 -21.70 -20.48
N ALA A 27 6.90 -21.29 -21.29
CA ALA A 27 8.13 -22.07 -21.40
C ALA A 27 8.79 -22.08 -20.02
N PRO A 28 9.45 -23.19 -19.60
CA PRO A 28 10.19 -23.19 -18.35
C PRO A 28 11.16 -22.02 -18.34
N GLY A 29 10.98 -21.05 -17.43
CA GLY A 29 11.71 -19.79 -17.41
C GLY A 29 10.84 -18.53 -17.51
N ASP A 30 9.65 -18.62 -18.08
CA ASP A 30 8.71 -17.52 -18.06
C ASP A 30 8.17 -17.29 -16.64
N ALA A 31 8.04 -16.04 -16.23
CA ALA A 31 7.39 -15.72 -14.97
C ALA A 31 5.91 -16.06 -15.06
N THR A 32 5.43 -16.87 -14.13
CA THR A 32 4.00 -17.06 -13.91
C THR A 32 3.65 -16.29 -12.65
N VAL A 33 2.77 -15.31 -12.77
CA VAL A 33 2.37 -14.45 -11.67
C VAL A 33 0.92 -14.72 -11.36
N PHE A 34 0.67 -15.13 -10.11
CA PHE A 34 -0.66 -15.23 -9.53
C PHE A 34 -0.90 -13.97 -8.74
N ARG A 35 -2.00 -13.30 -8.97
CA ARG A 35 -2.26 -12.03 -8.33
C ARG A 35 -3.66 -11.98 -7.78
N ASP A 36 -3.77 -11.40 -6.59
CA ASP A 36 -5.03 -10.88 -6.11
C ASP A 36 -5.39 -9.61 -6.90
N ASP A 37 -6.58 -9.57 -7.49
CA ASP A 37 -7.04 -8.42 -8.23
C ASP A 37 -7.79 -7.46 -7.31
N TYR A 38 -7.17 -6.34 -6.96
CA TYR A 38 -7.77 -5.29 -6.13
C TYR A 38 -9.01 -4.62 -6.72
N SER A 39 -9.27 -4.80 -8.00
CA SER A 39 -10.44 -4.19 -8.65
C SER A 39 -11.78 -4.83 -8.28
N GLY A 40 -11.80 -5.73 -7.31
CA GLY A 40 -13.00 -6.42 -6.85
C GLY A 40 -13.40 -7.63 -7.68
N SER A 41 -12.57 -8.04 -8.63
CA SER A 41 -12.68 -9.29 -9.39
C SER A 41 -11.65 -10.32 -8.96
N SER A 42 -11.03 -10.16 -7.77
CA SER A 42 -10.05 -11.10 -7.24
C SER A 42 -10.66 -12.48 -7.04
N GLU A 43 -10.04 -13.48 -7.65
CA GLU A 43 -10.46 -14.85 -7.47
C GLU A 43 -10.11 -15.34 -6.06
N ILE A 44 -9.06 -14.79 -5.45
CA ILE A 44 -8.58 -15.20 -4.12
C ILE A 44 -7.72 -14.10 -3.48
N SER A 45 -7.92 -13.86 -2.18
CA SER A 45 -7.13 -12.95 -1.37
C SER A 45 -6.02 -13.72 -0.64
N LEU A 46 -4.77 -13.48 -0.99
CA LEU A 46 -3.64 -14.30 -0.53
C LEU A 46 -3.46 -14.27 0.99
N ASN A 47 -3.65 -15.42 1.63
CA ASN A 47 -3.26 -15.68 3.00
C ASN A 47 -1.91 -16.42 3.07
N SER A 48 -1.81 -17.57 2.40
CA SER A 48 -0.62 -18.40 2.43
C SER A 48 -0.44 -19.22 1.16
N ILE A 49 0.78 -19.73 0.96
CA ILE A 49 1.19 -20.57 -0.16
C ILE A 49 1.67 -21.91 0.40
N ALA A 50 1.30 -23.01 -0.24
CA ALA A 50 1.87 -24.31 0.05
C ALA A 50 2.27 -25.04 -1.25
N TYR A 51 3.32 -25.85 -1.18
CA TYR A 51 3.74 -26.71 -2.28
C TYR A 51 3.85 -28.16 -1.81
N TYR A 52 3.05 -29.04 -2.39
CA TYR A 52 3.03 -30.45 -1.99
C TYR A 52 2.69 -31.37 -3.17
N ASN A 53 3.44 -32.48 -3.32
CA ASN A 53 3.26 -33.49 -4.39
C ASN A 53 3.18 -32.88 -5.80
N GLY A 54 4.05 -31.90 -6.10
CA GLY A 54 4.11 -31.25 -7.40
C GLY A 54 2.98 -30.28 -7.69
N ARG A 55 2.18 -29.91 -6.68
CA ARG A 55 1.06 -28.97 -6.80
C ARG A 55 1.30 -27.73 -5.95
N ILE A 56 0.90 -26.59 -6.49
CA ILE A 56 0.94 -25.30 -5.82
C ILE A 56 -0.46 -25.00 -5.33
N TYR A 57 -0.58 -24.67 -4.05
CA TYR A 57 -1.81 -24.29 -3.37
C TYR A 57 -1.68 -22.84 -2.90
N ILE A 58 -2.73 -22.07 -3.14
CA ILE A 58 -2.84 -20.68 -2.71
C ILE A 58 -4.08 -20.55 -1.85
N PHE A 59 -3.94 -20.10 -0.62
CA PHE A 59 -5.02 -20.02 0.36
C PHE A 59 -5.46 -18.58 0.55
N SER A 60 -6.76 -18.40 0.78
CA SER A 60 -7.39 -17.13 1.07
C SER A 60 -7.75 -16.99 2.54
N TYR A 61 -7.97 -15.75 2.97
CA TYR A 61 -8.55 -15.47 4.29
C TYR A 61 -10.02 -15.87 4.41
N ASP A 62 -10.72 -16.12 3.31
CA ASP A 62 -12.17 -16.35 3.24
C ASP A 62 -12.52 -17.84 3.04
N ASN A 63 -11.80 -18.77 3.65
CA ASN A 63 -11.99 -20.23 3.57
C ASN A 63 -11.93 -20.85 2.16
N ARG A 64 -11.46 -20.10 1.16
CA ARG A 64 -11.21 -20.61 -0.19
C ARG A 64 -9.73 -20.93 -0.41
N TYR A 65 -9.48 -21.83 -1.33
CA TYR A 65 -8.12 -22.06 -1.84
C TYR A 65 -8.15 -22.36 -3.34
N GLY A 66 -7.03 -22.11 -3.99
CA GLY A 66 -6.82 -22.44 -5.39
C GLY A 66 -5.71 -23.48 -5.58
N ILE A 67 -5.87 -24.37 -6.54
CA ILE A 67 -4.80 -25.23 -7.04
C ILE A 67 -4.38 -24.68 -8.39
N TRP A 68 -3.09 -24.42 -8.57
CA TRP A 68 -2.58 -23.91 -9.84
C TRP A 68 -2.63 -24.97 -10.93
N ASN A 69 -3.24 -24.62 -12.05
CA ASN A 69 -3.37 -25.44 -13.24
C ASN A 69 -2.46 -24.89 -14.35
N ASP A 70 -1.25 -25.44 -14.47
CA ASP A 70 -0.28 -25.03 -15.50
C ASP A 70 -0.83 -25.14 -16.93
N ALA A 71 -1.74 -26.08 -17.19
CA ALA A 71 -2.27 -26.31 -18.53
C ALA A 71 -3.25 -25.23 -18.97
N GLU A 72 -3.97 -24.64 -18.02
CA GLU A 72 -4.97 -23.60 -18.28
C GLU A 72 -4.48 -22.20 -17.90
N GLY A 73 -3.36 -22.10 -17.16
CA GLY A 73 -2.78 -20.85 -16.66
C GLY A 73 -3.71 -20.11 -15.69
N LYS A 74 -4.43 -20.86 -14.84
CA LYS A 74 -5.36 -20.30 -13.87
C LYS A 74 -5.39 -21.11 -12.58
N LEU A 75 -6.03 -20.56 -11.55
CA LEU A 75 -6.38 -21.27 -10.34
C LEU A 75 -7.69 -22.04 -10.53
N ASP A 76 -7.71 -23.32 -10.16
CA ASP A 76 -8.94 -24.07 -9.96
C ASP A 76 -9.36 -23.87 -8.49
N LEU A 77 -10.48 -23.18 -8.26
CA LEU A 77 -10.94 -22.74 -6.92
C LEU A 77 -11.76 -23.79 -6.22
N TYR A 78 -11.57 -23.90 -4.90
CA TYR A 78 -12.25 -24.82 -4.00
C TYR A 78 -12.58 -24.11 -2.68
N GLU A 79 -13.51 -24.69 -1.90
CA GLU A 79 -13.90 -24.22 -0.57
C GLU A 79 -13.48 -25.23 0.50
N LEU A 80 -13.04 -24.76 1.65
CA LEU A 80 -12.78 -25.55 2.85
C LEU A 80 -14.05 -25.60 3.70
N ASN A 81 -14.75 -26.73 3.68
CA ASN A 81 -16.07 -26.90 4.33
C ASN A 81 -15.91 -27.38 5.78
N ASN A 82 -15.27 -26.56 6.63
CA ASN A 82 -15.20 -26.82 8.08
C ASN A 82 -15.47 -25.52 8.82
N THR A 83 -16.18 -25.56 9.92
CA THR A 83 -16.58 -24.39 10.73
C THR A 83 -15.40 -23.62 11.31
N LEU A 84 -14.25 -24.28 11.51
CA LEU A 84 -13.01 -23.61 11.97
C LEU A 84 -12.53 -22.50 11.02
N PHE A 85 -12.80 -22.60 9.72
CA PHE A 85 -12.39 -21.57 8.76
C PHE A 85 -13.31 -20.35 8.73
N THR A 86 -14.46 -20.39 9.42
CA THR A 86 -15.44 -19.28 9.39
C THR A 86 -15.20 -18.21 10.45
N GLY A 87 -14.23 -18.42 11.37
CA GLY A 87 -13.80 -17.41 12.34
C GLY A 87 -14.92 -16.93 13.29
N SER A 88 -15.85 -17.79 13.69
CA SER A 88 -16.90 -17.39 14.62
C SER A 88 -16.36 -17.22 16.04
N GLY A 89 -16.62 -16.06 16.66
CA GLY A 89 -16.35 -15.86 18.09
C GLY A 89 -17.20 -16.80 18.94
N ASP A 90 -16.57 -17.49 19.91
CA ASP A 90 -17.24 -18.32 20.90
C ASP A 90 -17.39 -17.51 22.22
N THR A 91 -18.63 -17.28 22.62
CA THR A 91 -18.98 -16.60 23.88
C THR A 91 -19.60 -17.56 24.89
N GLU A 92 -19.80 -18.84 24.52
CA GLU A 92 -20.57 -19.82 25.30
C GLU A 92 -19.68 -20.88 26.01
N SER A 93 -18.35 -20.81 25.86
CA SER A 93 -17.45 -21.78 26.50
C SER A 93 -17.52 -21.66 28.04
N GLU A 94 -17.63 -22.81 28.74
CA GLU A 94 -17.78 -22.86 30.22
C GLU A 94 -16.59 -22.22 30.99
N ASP A 95 -15.50 -21.93 30.30
CA ASP A 95 -14.23 -21.37 30.83
C ASP A 95 -14.04 -19.89 30.51
N LEU A 96 -15.01 -19.23 29.87
CA LEU A 96 -15.00 -17.79 29.62
C LEU A 96 -15.74 -17.03 30.72
N ASP A 97 -15.17 -15.92 31.16
CA ASP A 97 -15.81 -14.99 32.07
C ASP A 97 -16.73 -14.01 31.32
N GLU A 98 -17.62 -13.32 32.06
CA GLU A 98 -18.54 -12.33 31.49
C GLU A 98 -17.73 -11.18 30.81
N GLY A 99 -17.97 -10.92 29.54
CA GLY A 99 -17.25 -9.93 28.72
C GLY A 99 -16.06 -10.51 27.96
N GLU A 100 -15.82 -11.81 28.03
CA GLU A 100 -14.78 -12.48 27.24
C GLU A 100 -15.36 -13.14 25.98
N THR A 101 -14.63 -13.03 24.88
CA THR A 101 -14.96 -13.70 23.61
C THR A 101 -13.71 -14.36 23.04
N ARG A 102 -13.82 -15.64 22.72
CA ARG A 102 -12.73 -16.41 22.10
C ARG A 102 -12.88 -16.42 20.59
N TYR A 103 -11.81 -16.13 19.86
CA TYR A 103 -11.75 -16.16 18.41
C TYR A 103 -10.69 -17.16 17.95
N THR A 104 -11.08 -18.08 17.06
CA THR A 104 -10.14 -18.96 16.37
C THR A 104 -9.99 -18.48 14.93
N ASN A 105 -8.79 -18.14 14.52
CA ASN A 105 -8.47 -17.61 13.21
C ASN A 105 -7.57 -18.56 12.43
N PHE A 106 -7.83 -18.71 11.13
CA PHE A 106 -6.96 -19.42 10.22
C PHE A 106 -5.72 -18.58 9.91
N ASN A 107 -4.55 -19.04 10.39
CA ASN A 107 -3.28 -18.35 10.21
C ASN A 107 -2.51 -18.77 8.96
N GLY A 108 -2.93 -19.83 8.30
CA GLY A 108 -2.35 -20.24 7.03
C GLY A 108 -2.18 -21.75 6.88
N ALA A 109 -1.82 -22.16 5.68
CA ALA A 109 -1.49 -23.55 5.35
C ALA A 109 0.02 -23.69 5.17
N ILE A 110 0.55 -24.79 5.70
CA ILE A 110 1.98 -25.08 5.77
C ILE A 110 2.27 -26.39 5.05
N SER A 111 3.28 -26.39 4.20
CA SER A 111 3.77 -27.60 3.56
C SER A 111 4.64 -28.39 4.51
N GLY A 112 4.35 -29.67 4.68
CA GLY A 112 5.19 -30.64 5.38
C GLY A 112 5.68 -31.76 4.49
N ASP A 113 6.61 -32.57 4.99
CA ASP A 113 7.17 -33.69 4.24
C ASP A 113 6.11 -34.75 3.86
N ASP A 114 5.04 -34.85 4.65
CA ASP A 114 4.03 -35.89 4.55
C ASP A 114 2.59 -35.39 4.39
N GLY A 115 2.41 -34.10 4.12
CA GLY A 115 1.10 -33.49 3.92
C GLY A 115 1.08 -31.96 3.93
N ILE A 116 -0.13 -31.41 3.88
CA ILE A 116 -0.41 -30.02 4.14
C ILE A 116 -1.03 -29.93 5.54
N TYR A 117 -0.65 -28.91 6.27
CA TYR A 117 -1.12 -28.63 7.62
C TYR A 117 -1.79 -27.27 7.65
N PHE A 118 -2.88 -27.15 8.40
CA PHE A 118 -3.58 -25.90 8.67
C PHE A 118 -3.22 -25.40 10.06
N LEU A 119 -2.74 -24.19 10.15
CA LEU A 119 -2.41 -23.51 11.40
C LEU A 119 -3.56 -22.59 11.78
N PHE A 120 -4.06 -22.76 13.00
CA PHE A 120 -5.04 -21.88 13.61
C PHE A 120 -4.44 -21.26 14.85
N ALA A 121 -4.81 -20.00 15.11
CA ALA A 121 -4.49 -19.30 16.35
C ALA A 121 -5.79 -18.92 17.05
N THR A 122 -5.85 -19.19 18.35
CA THR A 122 -6.98 -18.83 19.18
C THR A 122 -6.56 -17.71 20.13
N SER A 123 -7.36 -16.66 20.18
CA SER A 123 -7.16 -15.52 21.08
C SER A 123 -8.46 -15.22 21.82
N LYS A 124 -8.30 -14.73 23.04
CA LYS A 124 -9.39 -14.28 23.89
C LYS A 124 -9.40 -12.76 23.92
N THR A 125 -10.54 -12.16 23.61
CA THR A 125 -10.76 -10.73 23.72
C THR A 125 -11.56 -10.44 24.98
N ILE A 126 -11.09 -9.51 25.78
CA ILE A 126 -11.70 -9.08 27.04
C ILE A 126 -12.23 -7.66 26.83
N GLU A 127 -13.51 -7.44 27.11
CA GLU A 127 -14.08 -6.10 27.07
C GLU A 127 -14.18 -5.54 28.49
N GLU A 128 -13.36 -4.54 28.84
CA GLU A 128 -13.45 -3.78 30.09
C GLU A 128 -13.63 -2.30 29.81
N ASP A 129 -14.69 -1.70 30.36
CA ASP A 129 -14.99 -0.26 30.28
C ASP A 129 -14.99 0.36 28.86
N GLY A 130 -15.33 -0.45 27.84
CA GLY A 130 -15.38 -0.03 26.43
C GLY A 130 -14.01 -0.05 25.73
N SER A 131 -12.98 -0.59 26.37
CA SER A 131 -11.72 -0.98 25.76
C SER A 131 -11.69 -2.48 25.51
N TYR A 132 -11.03 -2.89 24.42
CA TYR A 132 -10.85 -4.29 24.06
C TYR A 132 -9.37 -4.63 24.24
N ASP A 133 -9.12 -5.64 25.11
CA ASP A 133 -7.81 -6.26 25.23
C ASP A 133 -7.87 -7.65 24.63
N SER A 134 -6.93 -8.01 23.77
CA SER A 134 -6.90 -9.30 23.09
C SER A 134 -5.69 -10.10 23.56
N GLN A 135 -5.93 -11.25 24.15
CA GLN A 135 -4.91 -12.15 24.68
C GLN A 135 -4.83 -13.40 23.80
N PHE A 136 -3.63 -13.73 23.37
CA PHE A 136 -3.37 -14.99 22.68
C PHE A 136 -3.54 -16.16 23.66
N GLU A 137 -4.20 -17.25 23.23
CA GLU A 137 -4.40 -18.43 24.09
C GLU A 137 -3.63 -19.65 23.60
N THR A 138 -3.77 -20.03 22.32
CA THR A 138 -3.13 -21.24 21.83
C THR A 138 -2.98 -21.25 20.31
N MET A 139 -2.07 -22.10 19.83
CA MET A 139 -2.00 -22.50 18.42
C MET A 139 -2.34 -23.96 18.25
N GLU A 140 -3.06 -24.27 17.19
CA GLU A 140 -3.48 -25.61 16.81
C GLU A 140 -3.05 -25.94 15.40
N LEU A 141 -2.44 -27.11 15.22
CA LEU A 141 -2.01 -27.59 13.91
C LEU A 141 -2.85 -28.79 13.50
N TYR A 142 -3.59 -28.66 12.40
CA TYR A 142 -4.41 -29.73 11.83
C TYR A 142 -3.78 -30.27 10.54
N LYS A 143 -3.70 -31.58 10.40
CA LYS A 143 -3.28 -32.19 9.16
C LYS A 143 -4.44 -32.32 8.18
N ALA A 144 -4.30 -31.74 6.99
CA ALA A 144 -5.28 -31.84 5.92
C ALA A 144 -5.32 -33.25 5.31
N GLU A 145 -6.51 -33.72 4.95
CA GLU A 145 -6.65 -34.84 4.04
C GLU A 145 -6.48 -34.38 2.58
N VAL A 146 -5.56 -35.03 1.86
CA VAL A 146 -5.28 -34.72 0.46
C VAL A 146 -5.81 -35.84 -0.42
N ALA A 147 -6.80 -35.55 -1.25
CA ALA A 147 -7.39 -36.52 -2.19
C ALA A 147 -6.44 -36.79 -3.38
N GLU A 148 -6.73 -37.84 -4.17
CA GLU A 148 -5.91 -38.21 -5.35
C GLU A 148 -5.84 -37.08 -6.41
N ASP A 149 -6.91 -36.30 -6.56
CA ASP A 149 -6.96 -35.15 -7.46
C ASP A 149 -6.27 -33.89 -6.88
N GLY A 150 -5.86 -33.95 -5.61
CA GLY A 150 -5.20 -32.85 -4.89
C GLY A 150 -6.15 -31.97 -4.08
N THR A 151 -7.44 -32.21 -4.13
CA THR A 151 -8.37 -31.44 -3.29
C THR A 151 -8.12 -31.71 -1.81
N LEU A 152 -8.28 -30.65 -1.00
CA LEU A 152 -8.03 -30.65 0.44
C LEU A 152 -9.35 -30.69 1.20
N SER A 153 -9.33 -31.39 2.33
CA SER A 153 -10.42 -31.33 3.31
C SER A 153 -9.88 -31.41 4.73
N LEU A 154 -10.64 -30.88 5.67
CA LEU A 154 -10.42 -31.05 7.09
C LEU A 154 -11.67 -31.72 7.67
N PRO A 155 -11.61 -32.99 8.16
CA PRO A 155 -12.72 -33.66 8.81
C PRO A 155 -13.25 -32.87 10.01
N GLU A 156 -14.57 -32.92 10.27
CA GLU A 156 -15.19 -32.26 11.44
C GLU A 156 -14.71 -32.85 12.78
N ASP A 157 -14.19 -34.08 12.77
CA ASP A 157 -13.66 -34.78 13.93
C ASP A 157 -12.12 -34.87 13.91
N ALA A 158 -11.45 -34.01 13.14
CA ALA A 158 -10.00 -33.92 13.14
C ALA A 158 -9.50 -33.43 14.51
N GLU A 159 -8.56 -34.19 15.08
CA GLU A 159 -7.91 -33.79 16.33
C GLU A 159 -6.68 -32.91 16.00
N PRO A 160 -6.55 -31.74 16.60
CA PRO A 160 -5.35 -30.89 16.43
C PRO A 160 -4.15 -31.47 17.19
N VAL A 161 -2.96 -31.04 16.79
CA VAL A 161 -1.81 -31.00 17.68
C VAL A 161 -1.85 -29.64 18.38
N GLU A 162 -2.20 -29.63 19.65
CA GLU A 162 -2.11 -28.44 20.48
C GLU A 162 -0.65 -28.12 20.76
N MET A 163 -0.28 -26.87 20.59
CA MET A 163 1.09 -26.44 20.81
C MET A 163 1.25 -25.96 22.25
N GLU A 164 2.26 -26.49 22.95
CA GLU A 164 2.60 -26.08 24.31
C GLU A 164 3.23 -24.68 24.31
N TRP A 165 2.40 -23.66 23.93
CA TRP A 165 2.81 -22.27 23.84
C TRP A 165 2.64 -21.51 25.15
N ASP A 166 1.74 -21.96 26.03
CA ASP A 166 1.36 -21.29 27.28
C ASP A 166 2.52 -21.18 28.28
N ASP A 167 3.36 -22.21 28.41
CA ASP A 167 4.51 -22.17 29.34
C ASP A 167 5.57 -21.12 28.94
N MET A 168 5.44 -20.53 27.76
CA MET A 168 6.42 -19.61 27.19
C MET A 168 5.96 -18.16 27.23
N VAL A 169 4.64 -17.91 27.26
CA VAL A 169 4.07 -16.57 27.35
C VAL A 169 4.18 -15.99 28.76
N ASP A 170 4.16 -16.85 29.80
CA ASP A 170 4.28 -16.44 31.19
C ASP A 170 5.69 -15.95 31.60
N GLU A 171 6.72 -16.26 30.81
CA GLU A 171 8.11 -15.84 31.08
C GLU A 171 8.43 -14.44 30.52
N TYR A 172 7.65 -13.97 29.56
CA TYR A 172 7.78 -12.67 28.89
C TYR A 172 6.57 -11.78 29.19
N ASP A 173 6.81 -10.57 29.63
CA ASP A 173 5.82 -9.58 30.08
C ASP A 173 4.64 -9.45 29.08
N ASN A 174 3.41 -9.60 29.58
CA ASN A 174 2.14 -9.75 28.85
C ASN A 174 1.73 -8.63 27.86
N SER A 175 2.59 -7.68 27.54
CA SER A 175 2.29 -6.58 26.63
C SER A 175 2.70 -6.82 25.18
N SER A 176 3.42 -7.89 24.88
CA SER A 176 3.97 -8.15 23.53
C SER A 176 3.64 -9.57 23.10
N TYR A 177 2.65 -9.71 22.30
CA TYR A 177 2.19 -10.98 21.74
C TYR A 177 3.28 -11.68 20.93
N PRO A 178 3.44 -12.99 21.04
CA PRO A 178 3.88 -13.77 19.91
C PRO A 178 2.77 -13.67 18.85
N ASN A 179 2.86 -12.69 17.96
CA ASN A 179 1.88 -12.42 16.89
C ASN A 179 1.85 -13.53 15.83
N GLY A 180 1.89 -14.81 16.26
CA GLY A 180 1.94 -15.95 15.38
C GLY A 180 3.36 -16.25 14.89
N LEU A 181 3.45 -17.27 14.05
CA LEU A 181 4.69 -17.67 13.40
C LEU A 181 4.81 -16.97 12.05
N SER A 182 5.90 -16.26 11.84
CA SER A 182 6.24 -15.72 10.53
C SER A 182 7.02 -16.75 9.71
N ASN A 183 6.64 -16.89 8.43
CA ASN A 183 7.24 -17.84 7.48
C ASN A 183 7.29 -19.30 7.99
N PRO A 184 6.18 -19.87 8.52
CA PRO A 184 6.19 -21.21 9.12
C PRO A 184 6.47 -22.28 8.05
N GLN A 185 7.37 -23.21 8.37
CA GLN A 185 7.73 -24.32 7.50
C GLN A 185 7.87 -25.62 8.32
N ILE A 186 7.47 -26.75 7.75
CA ILE A 186 7.63 -28.07 8.40
C ILE A 186 8.69 -28.87 7.66
N ARG A 187 9.67 -29.39 8.40
CA ARG A 187 10.69 -30.32 7.89
C ARG A 187 11.12 -31.29 8.99
N GLY A 188 11.19 -32.57 8.65
CA GLY A 188 11.63 -33.63 9.58
C GLY A 188 10.75 -33.76 10.83
N GLY A 189 9.42 -33.48 10.70
CA GLY A 189 8.49 -33.51 11.83
C GLY A 189 8.61 -32.31 12.80
N LYS A 190 9.31 -31.27 12.40
CA LYS A 190 9.41 -30.01 13.15
C LYS A 190 8.78 -28.88 12.36
N LEU A 191 7.85 -28.17 12.98
CA LEU A 191 7.36 -26.86 12.53
C LEU A 191 8.33 -25.80 13.06
N VAL A 192 8.88 -25.00 12.18
CA VAL A 192 9.80 -23.91 12.51
C VAL A 192 9.23 -22.61 11.97
N GLY A 193 9.34 -21.55 12.74
CA GLY A 193 8.94 -20.20 12.36
C GLY A 193 9.68 -19.15 13.18
N SER A 194 9.75 -17.91 12.70
CA SER A 194 10.21 -16.80 13.52
C SER A 194 9.05 -16.14 14.25
N THR A 195 9.30 -15.65 15.45
CA THR A 195 8.32 -14.96 16.29
C THR A 195 8.98 -13.80 17.05
N TYR A 196 8.16 -12.93 17.65
CA TYR A 196 8.60 -11.87 18.52
C TYR A 196 8.47 -12.33 19.99
N LEU A 197 9.45 -12.01 20.82
CA LEU A 197 9.39 -12.19 22.27
C LEU A 197 8.87 -10.90 22.94
N ASP A 198 9.32 -9.75 22.45
CA ASP A 198 8.82 -8.42 22.79
C ASP A 198 8.90 -7.49 21.55
N SER A 199 8.80 -6.16 21.73
CA SER A 199 8.80 -5.21 20.61
C SER A 199 10.07 -5.28 19.75
N ASP A 200 11.19 -5.69 20.29
CA ASP A 200 12.51 -5.62 19.65
C ASP A 200 13.18 -7.00 19.53
N ASP A 201 12.88 -7.94 20.44
CA ASP A 201 13.54 -9.26 20.49
C ASP A 201 12.82 -10.31 19.65
N ARG A 202 13.57 -11.04 18.85
CA ARG A 202 13.07 -12.11 17.98
C ARG A 202 13.60 -13.48 18.39
N ALA A 203 12.79 -14.50 18.14
CA ALA A 203 13.16 -15.90 18.36
C ALA A 203 12.83 -16.78 17.17
N ILE A 204 13.46 -17.95 17.11
CA ILE A 204 13.02 -19.07 16.29
C ILE A 204 12.25 -20.04 17.17
N ALA A 205 10.98 -20.26 16.86
CA ALA A 205 10.14 -21.27 17.47
C ALA A 205 10.32 -22.61 16.73
N VAL A 206 10.53 -23.68 17.49
CA VAL A 206 10.65 -25.04 16.99
C VAL A 206 9.64 -25.92 17.71
N LEU A 207 8.64 -26.41 16.96
CA LEU A 207 7.55 -27.19 17.53
C LEU A 207 7.55 -28.61 16.95
N ASP A 208 7.35 -29.62 17.79
CA ASP A 208 7.20 -31.01 17.34
C ASP A 208 5.77 -31.24 16.85
N VAL A 209 5.61 -31.68 15.60
CA VAL A 209 4.29 -31.92 15.00
C VAL A 209 3.59 -33.19 15.52
N GLU A 210 4.27 -34.03 16.33
CA GLU A 210 3.68 -35.24 16.91
C GLU A 210 3.09 -35.00 18.30
N ASP A 211 3.76 -34.20 19.14
CA ASP A 211 3.36 -34.01 20.54
C ASP A 211 3.15 -32.53 20.95
N GLY A 212 3.39 -31.59 20.05
CA GLY A 212 3.16 -30.17 20.27
C GLY A 212 4.20 -29.47 21.16
N SER A 213 5.24 -30.20 21.61
CA SER A 213 6.29 -29.60 22.44
C SER A 213 7.01 -28.48 21.69
N CYS A 214 7.16 -27.34 22.33
CA CYS A 214 7.76 -26.14 21.77
C CYS A 214 9.09 -25.79 22.44
N THR A 215 10.01 -25.25 21.66
CA THR A 215 11.25 -24.61 22.14
C THR A 215 11.39 -23.27 21.43
N LEU A 216 11.61 -22.20 22.21
CA LEU A 216 12.02 -20.90 21.68
C LEU A 216 13.53 -20.76 21.78
N ILE A 217 14.14 -20.38 20.68
CA ILE A 217 15.57 -20.07 20.60
C ILE A 217 15.67 -18.55 20.43
N ASP A 218 16.06 -17.89 21.50
CA ASP A 218 16.26 -16.45 21.55
C ASP A 218 17.42 -16.06 20.61
N LEU A 219 17.16 -15.10 19.71
CA LEU A 219 18.14 -14.61 18.77
C LEU A 219 18.82 -13.36 19.36
N GLN A 220 20.13 -13.37 19.32
CA GLN A 220 20.94 -12.26 19.85
C GLN A 220 21.73 -11.59 18.70
N PRO A 221 21.05 -10.86 17.80
CA PRO A 221 21.74 -10.15 16.74
C PRO A 221 22.68 -9.09 17.31
N ASP A 222 23.71 -8.73 16.53
CA ASP A 222 24.54 -7.55 16.86
C ASP A 222 23.66 -6.28 16.86
N ASP A 223 24.05 -5.28 17.67
CA ASP A 223 23.38 -3.97 17.70
C ASP A 223 23.22 -3.43 16.25
N GLU A 224 22.04 -2.90 15.92
CA GLU A 224 21.67 -2.39 14.58
C GLU A 224 21.37 -3.48 13.52
N CYS A 225 21.25 -4.75 13.89
CA CYS A 225 20.85 -5.83 12.99
C CYS A 225 19.42 -6.31 13.26
N TYR A 226 18.65 -6.55 12.20
CA TYR A 226 17.27 -7.04 12.25
C TYR A 226 17.13 -8.34 11.49
N LEU A 227 16.38 -9.31 12.01
CA LEU A 227 16.08 -10.54 11.26
C LEU A 227 15.17 -10.22 10.07
N ASN A 228 15.71 -10.35 8.85
CA ASN A 228 14.97 -10.16 7.59
C ASN A 228 14.33 -11.45 7.07
N GLY A 229 14.67 -12.60 7.62
CA GLY A 229 14.09 -13.87 7.22
C GLY A 229 15.02 -15.06 7.49
N TRP A 230 14.50 -16.24 7.25
CA TRP A 230 15.22 -17.49 7.48
C TRP A 230 14.79 -18.57 6.48
N CYS A 231 15.57 -19.62 6.33
CA CYS A 231 15.20 -20.83 5.60
C CYS A 231 15.92 -22.06 6.17
N PHE A 232 15.39 -23.27 5.90
CA PHE A 232 16.14 -24.49 6.22
C PHE A 232 17.46 -24.56 5.47
N TYR A 233 18.49 -25.07 6.13
CA TYR A 233 19.83 -25.20 5.63
C TYR A 233 20.35 -26.65 5.78
N GLN A 234 21.66 -26.86 5.70
CA GLN A 234 22.30 -28.18 5.78
C GLN A 234 22.10 -28.85 7.15
N ASP A 235 22.02 -30.16 7.17
CA ASP A 235 22.03 -31.00 8.39
C ASP A 235 20.92 -30.61 9.42
N GLY A 236 19.76 -30.11 8.95
CA GLY A 236 18.64 -29.73 9.83
C GLY A 236 18.83 -28.42 10.60
N SER A 237 19.87 -27.64 10.28
CA SER A 237 20.01 -26.28 10.74
C SER A 237 19.15 -25.31 9.94
N VAL A 238 19.03 -24.09 10.40
CA VAL A 238 18.45 -22.98 9.66
C VAL A 238 19.50 -21.93 9.32
N LEU A 239 19.27 -21.23 8.22
CA LEU A 239 20.03 -20.07 7.80
C LEU A 239 19.23 -18.84 8.18
N LEU A 240 19.79 -18.00 9.02
CA LEU A 240 19.24 -16.71 9.43
C LEU A 240 19.84 -15.60 8.56
N ASN A 241 19.03 -14.65 8.15
CA ASN A 241 19.47 -13.46 7.41
C ASN A 241 19.18 -12.21 8.24
N TYR A 242 20.21 -11.59 8.76
CA TYR A 242 20.12 -10.32 9.44
C TYR A 242 20.41 -9.18 8.47
N GLY A 243 19.52 -8.20 8.40
CA GLY A 243 19.75 -6.95 7.70
C GLY A 243 20.47 -5.96 8.62
N HIS A 244 21.56 -5.41 8.14
CA HIS A 244 22.25 -4.29 8.76
C HIS A 244 22.16 -3.08 7.84
N TYR A 245 21.52 -2.02 8.32
CA TYR A 245 21.24 -0.82 7.53
C TYR A 245 21.95 0.38 8.13
N THR A 246 22.79 1.02 7.33
CA THR A 246 23.45 2.28 7.68
C THR A 246 23.04 3.36 6.70
N GLU A 247 23.36 4.64 6.99
CA GLU A 247 23.08 5.75 6.06
C GLU A 247 23.80 5.58 4.69
N GLU A 248 24.86 4.78 4.63
CA GLU A 248 25.68 4.63 3.44
C GLU A 248 25.52 3.27 2.74
N THR A 249 25.14 2.20 3.47
CA THR A 249 25.12 0.84 2.93
C THR A 249 24.02 -0.02 3.56
N SER A 250 23.52 -0.99 2.79
CA SER A 250 22.75 -2.13 3.29
C SER A 250 23.59 -3.39 3.18
N GLU A 251 23.53 -4.24 4.19
CA GLU A 251 24.23 -5.51 4.23
C GLU A 251 23.29 -6.63 4.69
N SER A 252 23.46 -7.82 4.12
CA SER A 252 22.84 -9.04 4.65
C SER A 252 23.90 -9.89 5.33
N VAL A 253 23.70 -10.13 6.63
CA VAL A 253 24.62 -10.95 7.43
C VAL A 253 23.97 -12.31 7.65
N LEU A 254 24.54 -13.35 7.09
CA LEU A 254 24.01 -14.71 7.16
C LEU A 254 24.66 -15.47 8.30
N HIS A 255 23.83 -16.08 9.15
CA HIS A 255 24.25 -16.97 10.25
C HIS A 255 23.61 -18.35 10.08
N THR A 256 24.24 -19.36 10.61
CA THR A 256 23.63 -20.68 10.79
C THR A 256 23.20 -20.87 12.24
N LEU A 257 22.00 -21.39 12.45
CA LEU A 257 21.50 -21.78 13.76
C LEU A 257 21.22 -23.29 13.79
N ASN A 258 21.84 -24.01 14.70
CA ASN A 258 21.56 -25.42 14.92
C ASN A 258 20.36 -25.55 15.87
N LEU A 259 19.26 -26.13 15.40
CA LEU A 259 18.01 -26.25 16.17
C LEU A 259 18.07 -27.23 17.36
N GLU A 260 19.08 -28.14 17.42
CA GLU A 260 19.24 -29.10 18.53
C GLU A 260 20.16 -28.56 19.63
N THR A 261 21.22 -27.83 19.26
CA THR A 261 22.22 -27.33 20.21
C THR A 261 22.03 -25.86 20.55
N GLU A 262 21.14 -25.17 19.84
CA GLU A 262 20.87 -23.73 19.94
C GLU A 262 22.10 -22.86 19.66
N GLU A 263 23.13 -23.45 19.02
CA GLU A 263 24.36 -22.73 18.68
C GLU A 263 24.18 -21.94 17.39
N GLU A 264 24.34 -20.63 17.47
CA GLU A 264 24.38 -19.71 16.34
C GLU A 264 25.84 -19.40 15.95
N ALA A 265 26.12 -19.34 14.65
CA ALA A 265 27.43 -19.04 14.13
C ALA A 265 27.38 -18.18 12.86
N PRO A 266 28.22 -17.13 12.74
CA PRO A 266 28.31 -16.33 11.53
C PRO A 266 28.82 -17.15 10.36
N LEU A 267 28.23 -16.94 9.16
CA LEU A 267 28.55 -17.68 7.95
C LEU A 267 29.17 -16.80 6.87
N CYS A 268 28.48 -15.75 6.43
CA CYS A 268 29.00 -14.76 5.48
C CYS A 268 28.24 -13.45 5.53
N THR A 269 28.87 -12.39 4.96
CA THR A 269 28.23 -11.08 4.78
C THR A 269 28.15 -10.75 3.28
N VAL A 270 26.99 -10.27 2.86
CA VAL A 270 26.72 -9.80 1.50
C VAL A 270 26.55 -8.27 1.56
N THR A 271 27.57 -7.54 1.14
CA THR A 271 27.60 -6.08 1.21
C THR A 271 26.89 -5.45 0.01
N GLY A 272 26.11 -4.39 0.27
CA GLY A 272 25.41 -3.61 -0.75
C GLY A 272 24.19 -4.32 -1.33
N LYS A 273 23.68 -5.34 -0.64
CA LYS A 273 22.50 -6.10 -1.07
C LYS A 273 21.67 -6.52 0.13
N SER A 274 20.36 -6.34 0.00
CA SER A 274 19.38 -6.90 0.93
C SER A 274 18.82 -8.20 0.34
N ILE A 275 18.93 -9.28 1.09
CA ILE A 275 18.47 -10.62 0.72
C ILE A 275 17.11 -10.89 1.36
N TYR A 276 16.18 -11.47 0.60
CA TYR A 276 14.84 -11.84 1.06
C TYR A 276 14.40 -13.17 0.43
N SER A 277 13.31 -13.74 0.92
CA SER A 277 12.64 -14.91 0.33
C SER A 277 13.63 -16.02 -0.04
N MET A 278 14.36 -16.50 0.96
CA MET A 278 15.43 -17.47 0.78
C MET A 278 14.90 -18.89 0.69
N VAL A 279 15.52 -19.70 -0.17
CA VAL A 279 15.38 -21.15 -0.18
C VAL A 279 16.70 -21.82 -0.56
N TYR A 280 17.08 -22.85 0.19
CA TYR A 280 18.33 -23.58 -0.04
C TYR A 280 18.09 -24.94 -0.67
N ASP A 281 18.73 -25.17 -1.82
CA ASP A 281 18.79 -26.48 -2.49
C ASP A 281 20.01 -27.24 -1.97
N GLU A 282 19.79 -28.16 -1.03
CA GLU A 282 20.83 -28.97 -0.40
C GLU A 282 21.51 -29.87 -1.43
N ALA A 283 20.76 -30.43 -2.42
CA ALA A 283 21.32 -31.32 -3.43
C ALA A 283 22.30 -30.62 -4.37
N LYS A 284 22.07 -29.32 -4.62
CA LYS A 284 22.95 -28.52 -5.48
C LYS A 284 23.91 -27.63 -4.69
N ASP A 285 23.81 -27.60 -3.35
CA ASP A 285 24.57 -26.69 -2.48
C ASP A 285 24.41 -25.22 -2.97
N THR A 286 23.18 -24.80 -3.15
CA THR A 286 22.87 -23.49 -3.76
C THR A 286 21.76 -22.79 -2.99
N LEU A 287 21.99 -21.55 -2.57
CA LEU A 287 20.98 -20.66 -2.00
C LEU A 287 20.39 -19.81 -3.12
N TYR A 288 19.06 -19.84 -3.24
CA TYR A 288 18.28 -18.95 -4.09
C TYR A 288 17.60 -17.88 -3.22
N PHE A 289 17.52 -16.66 -3.70
CA PHE A 289 16.96 -15.57 -2.95
C PHE A 289 16.53 -14.40 -3.85
N ALA A 290 15.58 -13.59 -3.38
CA ALA A 290 15.23 -12.33 -3.97
C ALA A 290 16.23 -11.24 -3.53
N CYS A 291 16.63 -10.36 -4.44
CA CYS A 291 17.49 -9.23 -4.16
C CYS A 291 17.30 -8.12 -5.20
N ASN A 292 16.89 -6.93 -4.75
CA ASN A 292 16.72 -5.74 -5.61
C ASN A 292 15.85 -6.01 -6.87
N GLY A 293 14.74 -6.71 -6.71
CA GLY A 293 13.83 -7.02 -7.83
C GLY A 293 14.34 -8.13 -8.76
N GLU A 294 15.39 -8.85 -8.39
CA GLU A 294 15.95 -9.97 -9.16
C GLU A 294 15.93 -11.26 -8.35
N LEU A 295 15.76 -12.38 -9.02
CA LEU A 295 16.08 -13.70 -8.49
C LEU A 295 17.58 -13.91 -8.62
N CYS A 296 18.24 -14.12 -7.49
CA CYS A 296 19.65 -14.39 -7.40
C CYS A 296 19.91 -15.80 -6.87
N ARG A 297 21.11 -16.28 -7.12
CA ARG A 297 21.64 -17.49 -6.45
C ARG A 297 23.08 -17.31 -6.05
N MET A 298 23.50 -18.07 -5.03
CA MET A 298 24.90 -18.23 -4.69
C MET A 298 25.22 -19.68 -4.31
N LYS A 299 26.46 -20.07 -4.49
CA LYS A 299 26.95 -21.41 -4.18
C LYS A 299 27.25 -21.52 -2.69
N GLY A 300 26.52 -22.42 -2.01
CA GLY A 300 26.61 -22.49 -0.56
C GLY A 300 26.31 -21.13 0.08
N ALA A 301 27.26 -20.63 0.85
CA ALA A 301 27.26 -19.28 1.40
C ALA A 301 28.46 -18.44 0.94
N ASP A 302 28.91 -18.62 -0.29
CA ASP A 302 30.03 -17.87 -0.86
C ASP A 302 29.48 -16.64 -1.64
N ALA A 303 29.47 -15.48 -0.97
CA ALA A 303 28.98 -14.23 -1.53
C ALA A 303 29.70 -13.80 -2.84
N SER A 304 30.92 -14.30 -3.09
CA SER A 304 31.67 -14.03 -4.34
C SER A 304 31.07 -14.75 -5.56
N THR A 305 30.17 -15.70 -5.35
CA THR A 305 29.52 -16.49 -6.41
C THR A 305 28.11 -16.02 -6.74
N ILE A 306 27.67 -14.90 -6.16
CA ILE A 306 26.33 -14.37 -6.41
C ILE A 306 26.19 -14.03 -7.90
N GLU A 307 25.15 -14.57 -8.49
CA GLU A 307 24.74 -14.23 -9.85
C GLU A 307 23.23 -13.98 -9.92
N SER A 308 22.81 -12.96 -10.66
CA SER A 308 21.43 -12.73 -11.02
C SER A 308 21.00 -13.75 -12.08
N ILE A 309 19.84 -14.38 -11.87
CA ILE A 309 19.29 -15.38 -12.78
C ILE A 309 18.23 -14.77 -13.66
N SER A 310 17.27 -14.05 -13.05
CA SER A 310 16.15 -13.44 -13.74
C SER A 310 15.54 -12.31 -12.91
N ALA A 311 14.67 -11.49 -13.51
CA ALA A 311 13.87 -10.51 -12.78
C ALA A 311 12.77 -11.19 -11.95
N LEU A 312 12.38 -10.54 -10.84
CA LEU A 312 11.21 -10.85 -10.04
C LEU A 312 10.29 -9.65 -10.03
N ALA A 313 9.00 -9.87 -10.27
CA ALA A 313 7.99 -8.81 -10.24
C ALA A 313 7.34 -8.65 -8.85
N VAL A 314 7.96 -9.12 -7.78
CA VAL A 314 7.50 -8.95 -6.40
C VAL A 314 8.43 -8.03 -5.65
N ASN A 315 7.85 -7.17 -4.83
CA ASN A 315 8.60 -6.48 -3.78
C ASN A 315 8.96 -7.50 -2.70
N ASN A 316 10.18 -7.43 -2.21
CA ASN A 316 10.78 -8.33 -1.25
C ASN A 316 9.98 -8.34 0.07
N GLY A 317 8.88 -9.10 0.10
CA GLY A 317 8.03 -9.23 1.29
C GLY A 317 8.49 -10.39 2.16
N ASP A 318 8.50 -10.20 3.47
CA ASP A 318 8.94 -11.18 4.46
C ASP A 318 7.86 -12.22 4.83
N GLY A 319 6.65 -12.12 4.25
CA GLY A 319 5.48 -12.77 4.82
C GLY A 319 5.24 -14.21 4.36
N GLN A 320 5.78 -14.65 3.21
CA GLN A 320 5.41 -15.93 2.62
C GLN A 320 6.58 -16.90 2.52
N PRO A 321 6.36 -18.21 2.79
CA PRO A 321 7.39 -19.22 2.59
C PRO A 321 7.80 -19.30 1.13
N THR A 322 9.07 -19.61 0.91
CA THR A 322 9.67 -19.74 -0.41
C THR A 322 10.01 -21.20 -0.70
N PHE A 323 9.70 -21.67 -1.91
CA PHE A 323 9.90 -23.05 -2.30
C PHE A 323 10.68 -23.16 -3.60
N LEU A 324 11.39 -24.30 -3.76
CA LEU A 324 11.78 -24.80 -5.06
C LEU A 324 10.83 -25.95 -5.44
N THR A 325 10.23 -25.84 -6.61
CA THR A 325 9.37 -26.89 -7.13
C THR A 325 10.19 -28.06 -7.67
N ASP A 326 9.59 -29.27 -7.84
CA ASP A 326 10.27 -30.44 -8.33
C ASP A 326 10.85 -30.27 -9.74
N ASP A 327 10.27 -29.39 -10.55
CA ASP A 327 10.75 -29.02 -11.88
C ASP A 327 11.80 -27.90 -11.87
N GLY A 328 12.22 -27.45 -10.69
CA GLY A 328 13.30 -26.50 -10.50
C GLY A 328 12.89 -25.03 -10.62
N ARG A 329 11.59 -24.70 -10.52
CA ARG A 329 11.11 -23.33 -10.47
C ARG A 329 11.17 -22.79 -9.03
N TYR A 330 11.40 -21.49 -8.91
CA TYR A 330 11.38 -20.75 -7.65
C TYR A 330 9.98 -20.16 -7.44
N LEU A 331 9.36 -20.46 -6.31
CA LEU A 331 8.03 -20.00 -5.91
C LEU A 331 8.14 -19.13 -4.67
N THR A 332 7.66 -17.92 -4.75
CA THR A 332 7.59 -16.96 -3.62
C THR A 332 6.37 -16.07 -3.75
N GLY A 333 6.07 -15.28 -2.74
CA GLY A 333 4.99 -14.29 -2.75
C GLY A 333 5.25 -13.12 -1.84
N ASP A 334 4.43 -12.11 -2.00
CA ASP A 334 4.22 -11.02 -1.07
C ASP A 334 2.74 -11.01 -0.63
N TYR A 335 2.27 -9.91 -0.01
CA TYR A 335 0.88 -9.80 0.48
C TYR A 335 -0.21 -10.10 -0.55
N GLN A 336 0.10 -10.11 -1.85
CA GLN A 336 -0.92 -10.15 -2.90
C GLN A 336 -0.51 -10.88 -4.16
N THR A 337 0.77 -11.13 -4.30
CA THR A 337 1.33 -11.65 -5.54
C THR A 337 2.14 -12.89 -5.25
N VAL A 338 1.83 -13.97 -5.96
CA VAL A 338 2.63 -15.20 -5.97
C VAL A 338 3.35 -15.28 -7.29
N VAL A 339 4.67 -15.49 -7.25
CA VAL A 339 5.51 -15.61 -8.44
C VAL A 339 6.15 -16.98 -8.51
N LEU A 340 5.99 -17.62 -9.65
CA LEU A 340 6.69 -18.84 -10.02
C LEU A 340 7.66 -18.53 -11.16
N ARG A 341 8.96 -18.58 -10.89
CA ARG A 341 10.00 -18.20 -11.85
C ARG A 341 10.93 -19.36 -12.14
N GLY A 342 11.29 -19.51 -13.40
CA GLY A 342 12.34 -20.45 -13.80
C GLY A 342 13.71 -20.06 -13.23
N THR A 343 14.50 -21.08 -12.86
CA THR A 343 15.84 -20.89 -12.28
C THR A 343 16.99 -21.10 -13.28
N ASP A 344 16.67 -21.29 -14.58
CA ASP A 344 17.66 -21.50 -15.64
C ASP A 344 18.03 -20.16 -16.30
N PRO A 345 19.28 -19.67 -16.14
CA PRO A 345 19.70 -18.41 -16.73
C PRO A 345 19.62 -18.35 -18.27
N SER A 346 19.62 -19.54 -18.95
CA SER A 346 19.50 -19.59 -20.41
C SER A 346 18.12 -19.19 -20.93
N GLN A 347 17.15 -19.04 -20.02
CA GLN A 347 15.77 -18.68 -20.31
C GLN A 347 15.45 -17.22 -19.94
N ARG A 348 16.48 -16.42 -19.65
CA ARG A 348 16.33 -14.98 -19.40
C ARG A 348 15.77 -14.29 -20.65
N ALA A 349 14.86 -13.34 -20.46
CA ALA A 349 14.27 -12.56 -21.53
C ALA A 349 15.34 -11.77 -22.33
N GLU A 350 15.04 -11.47 -23.60
CA GLU A 350 15.97 -10.72 -24.47
C GLU A 350 16.07 -9.24 -24.06
N ILE A 351 15.00 -8.68 -23.50
CA ILE A 351 14.89 -7.29 -23.05
C ILE A 351 14.69 -7.29 -21.55
N SER A 352 15.52 -6.53 -20.83
CA SER A 352 15.30 -6.17 -19.44
C SER A 352 14.84 -4.73 -19.40
N LEU A 353 13.60 -4.51 -18.96
CA LEU A 353 12.97 -3.20 -18.83
C LEU A 353 13.04 -2.77 -17.37
N THR A 354 13.86 -1.77 -17.05
CA THR A 354 14.04 -1.29 -15.68
C THR A 354 13.07 -0.13 -15.40
N VAL A 355 12.22 -0.30 -14.38
CA VAL A 355 11.22 0.67 -13.98
C VAL A 355 11.51 1.12 -12.55
N TYR A 356 11.68 2.41 -12.33
CA TYR A 356 11.73 3.01 -11.02
C TYR A 356 10.35 3.57 -10.65
N SER A 357 9.77 2.99 -9.59
CA SER A 357 8.50 3.47 -9.03
C SER A 357 8.52 3.21 -7.52
N SER A 358 8.49 4.27 -6.72
CA SER A 358 8.60 4.12 -5.27
C SER A 358 7.37 3.43 -4.65
N TYR A 359 6.15 3.69 -5.10
CA TYR A 359 4.91 3.09 -4.53
C TYR A 359 3.67 3.21 -5.43
N ASN A 360 3.83 3.43 -6.73
CA ASN A 360 2.66 3.60 -7.59
C ASN A 360 2.05 2.26 -8.01
N SER A 361 0.83 1.98 -7.53
CA SER A 361 0.12 0.72 -7.77
C SER A 361 -0.15 0.46 -9.25
N TYR A 362 -0.53 1.44 -10.05
CA TYR A 362 -0.82 1.23 -11.49
C TYR A 362 0.42 0.82 -12.26
N VAL A 363 1.56 1.47 -11.99
CA VAL A 363 2.82 1.15 -12.65
C VAL A 363 3.35 -0.21 -12.20
N GLN A 364 3.29 -0.52 -10.90
CA GLN A 364 3.71 -1.83 -10.39
C GLN A 364 2.78 -2.95 -10.92
N ASN A 365 1.47 -2.71 -10.94
CA ASN A 365 0.48 -3.65 -11.44
C ASN A 365 0.65 -3.95 -12.92
N ALA A 366 1.05 -2.96 -13.71
CA ALA A 366 1.35 -3.16 -15.12
C ALA A 366 2.49 -4.17 -15.34
N ALA A 367 3.45 -4.29 -14.40
CA ALA A 367 4.56 -5.24 -14.52
C ALA A 367 4.07 -6.69 -14.65
N TYR A 368 3.04 -7.05 -13.89
CA TYR A 368 2.46 -8.39 -13.90
C TYR A 368 1.73 -8.68 -15.23
N THR A 369 0.87 -7.75 -15.63
CA THR A 369 0.09 -7.89 -16.89
C THR A 369 1.00 -7.87 -18.11
N PHE A 370 1.99 -6.96 -18.11
CA PHE A 370 2.94 -6.82 -19.20
C PHE A 370 3.85 -8.04 -19.34
N GLY A 371 4.44 -8.53 -18.23
CA GLY A 371 5.29 -9.72 -18.22
C GLY A 371 4.57 -10.96 -18.73
N ASN A 372 3.28 -11.14 -18.40
CA ASN A 372 2.47 -12.26 -18.86
C ASN A 372 2.12 -12.19 -20.36
N THR A 373 2.14 -11.01 -20.95
CA THR A 373 1.80 -10.81 -22.37
C THR A 373 3.03 -10.63 -23.28
N HIS A 374 4.21 -10.32 -22.71
CA HIS A 374 5.46 -10.03 -23.41
C HIS A 374 6.59 -10.92 -22.92
N SER A 375 6.53 -12.21 -23.25
CA SER A 375 7.48 -13.25 -22.77
C SER A 375 8.97 -12.98 -23.09
N ASN A 376 9.24 -12.08 -24.03
CA ASN A 376 10.59 -11.64 -24.40
C ASN A 376 11.09 -10.43 -23.58
N VAL A 377 10.29 -9.90 -22.65
CA VAL A 377 10.62 -8.76 -21.80
C VAL A 377 10.54 -9.15 -20.34
N GLU A 378 11.60 -8.92 -19.59
CA GLU A 378 11.60 -8.95 -18.12
C GLU A 378 11.43 -7.53 -17.59
N VAL A 379 10.53 -7.34 -16.63
CA VAL A 379 10.36 -6.06 -15.95
C VAL A 379 11.10 -6.12 -14.61
N VAL A 380 12.06 -5.24 -14.44
CA VAL A 380 12.84 -5.09 -13.20
C VAL A 380 12.37 -3.84 -12.47
N MET A 381 11.84 -4.02 -11.26
CA MET A 381 11.48 -2.89 -10.42
C MET A 381 12.71 -2.40 -9.65
N ALA A 382 13.21 -1.22 -9.98
CA ALA A 382 14.34 -0.61 -9.28
C ALA A 382 13.88 -0.02 -7.94
N THR A 383 14.59 -0.34 -6.87
CA THR A 383 14.33 0.16 -5.50
C THR A 383 15.03 1.47 -5.18
N SER A 384 16.02 1.82 -5.98
CA SER A 384 16.78 3.08 -5.85
C SER A 384 17.20 3.59 -7.21
N TYR A 385 17.48 4.89 -7.30
CA TYR A 385 17.97 5.52 -8.51
C TYR A 385 19.05 6.56 -8.17
N GLU A 386 19.94 6.81 -9.14
CA GLU A 386 20.81 7.99 -9.09
C GLU A 386 19.95 9.24 -9.25
N ASP A 387 20.48 10.41 -8.82
CA ASP A 387 19.85 11.69 -9.12
C ASP A 387 19.43 11.72 -10.61
N VAL A 388 18.12 11.83 -10.86
CA VAL A 388 17.55 11.68 -12.20
C VAL A 388 18.09 12.72 -13.19
N VAL A 389 18.37 13.94 -12.74
CA VAL A 389 18.95 15.00 -13.57
C VAL A 389 20.37 14.64 -13.94
N GLN A 390 21.15 14.13 -12.97
CA GLN A 390 22.52 13.68 -13.21
C GLN A 390 22.57 12.46 -14.13
N ALA A 391 21.65 11.50 -13.96
CA ALA A 391 21.53 10.36 -14.86
C ALA A 391 21.27 10.80 -16.31
N MET A 392 20.34 11.75 -16.53
CA MET A 392 20.06 12.30 -17.86
C MET A 392 21.23 13.08 -18.44
N MET A 393 21.94 13.87 -17.64
CA MET A 393 23.17 14.57 -18.08
C MET A 393 24.26 13.60 -18.48
N ASN A 394 24.38 12.47 -17.80
CA ASN A 394 25.34 11.40 -18.11
C ASN A 394 24.87 10.50 -19.26
N GLN A 395 23.67 10.68 -19.77
CA GLN A 395 23.05 9.81 -20.78
C GLN A 395 22.98 8.34 -20.30
N SER A 396 22.68 8.16 -19.02
CA SER A 396 22.53 6.84 -18.43
C SER A 396 21.31 6.13 -19.01
N ASP A 397 21.47 4.85 -19.32
CA ASP A 397 20.41 3.94 -19.75
C ASP A 397 20.07 2.87 -18.69
N ALA A 398 20.43 3.13 -17.43
CA ALA A 398 20.25 2.19 -16.34
C ALA A 398 18.78 1.99 -15.94
N VAL A 399 17.95 3.03 -16.10
CA VAL A 399 16.49 2.97 -15.84
C VAL A 399 15.76 3.42 -17.10
N ASP A 400 14.77 2.65 -17.52
CA ASP A 400 13.99 2.90 -18.74
C ASP A 400 12.77 3.81 -18.48
N ILE A 401 12.09 3.60 -17.34
CA ILE A 401 10.90 4.35 -16.93
C ILE A 401 11.11 4.86 -15.52
N TYR A 402 10.79 6.13 -15.30
CA TYR A 402 10.78 6.76 -13.97
C TYR A 402 9.36 7.18 -13.61
N VAL A 403 9.01 7.06 -12.33
CA VAL A 403 7.83 7.67 -11.73
C VAL A 403 8.29 8.67 -10.68
N LEU A 404 7.95 9.93 -10.87
CA LEU A 404 8.28 11.03 -9.97
C LEU A 404 7.06 11.92 -9.72
N SER A 405 7.07 12.65 -8.62
CA SER A 405 6.10 13.73 -8.43
C SER A 405 6.37 14.88 -9.41
N ALA A 406 5.31 15.42 -10.00
CA ALA A 406 5.41 16.60 -10.87
C ALA A 406 5.95 17.84 -10.14
N SER A 407 5.79 17.89 -8.82
CA SER A 407 6.33 18.97 -7.95
C SER A 407 7.80 18.79 -7.59
N GLU A 408 8.41 17.63 -7.87
CA GLU A 408 9.83 17.43 -7.60
C GLU A 408 10.73 18.28 -8.49
N PRO A 409 11.76 18.93 -7.91
CA PRO A 409 12.72 19.73 -8.66
C PRO A 409 13.40 18.99 -9.81
N GLY A 410 13.62 17.69 -9.63
CA GLY A 410 14.19 16.81 -10.65
C GLY A 410 13.32 16.74 -11.89
N TYR A 411 12.02 16.45 -11.74
CA TYR A 411 11.08 16.36 -12.85
C TYR A 411 10.93 17.70 -13.59
N ALA A 412 10.71 18.79 -12.85
CA ALA A 412 10.60 20.12 -13.44
C ALA A 412 11.84 20.50 -14.27
N ALA A 413 13.04 20.20 -13.75
CA ALA A 413 14.30 20.44 -14.48
C ALA A 413 14.40 19.62 -15.78
N LEU A 414 13.92 18.37 -15.79
CA LEU A 414 13.89 17.52 -16.99
C LEU A 414 12.89 18.05 -18.01
N LEU A 415 11.71 18.46 -17.57
CA LEU A 415 10.65 19.02 -18.42
C LEU A 415 11.13 20.31 -19.12
N GLU A 416 11.74 21.23 -18.36
CA GLU A 416 12.28 22.47 -18.92
C GLU A 416 13.42 22.26 -19.92
N ARG A 417 14.30 21.30 -19.65
CA ARG A 417 15.46 21.00 -20.51
C ARG A 417 15.13 20.10 -21.70
N GLY A 418 13.90 19.56 -21.78
CA GLY A 418 13.49 18.63 -22.81
C GLY A 418 14.18 17.26 -22.73
N TYR A 419 14.47 16.79 -21.52
CA TYR A 419 15.12 15.49 -21.27
C TYR A 419 14.11 14.35 -21.04
N LEU A 420 12.91 14.48 -21.62
CA LEU A 420 11.86 13.46 -21.57
C LEU A 420 11.63 12.90 -22.98
N ALA A 421 11.39 11.59 -23.08
CA ALA A 421 11.09 10.98 -24.38
C ALA A 421 9.72 11.43 -24.90
N ASP A 422 9.56 11.47 -26.22
CA ASP A 422 8.32 11.81 -26.89
C ASP A 422 7.39 10.57 -26.93
N LEU A 423 6.32 10.57 -26.15
CA LEU A 423 5.31 9.51 -26.09
C LEU A 423 4.20 9.66 -27.13
N SER A 424 4.25 10.71 -27.97
CA SER A 424 3.19 11.01 -28.97
C SER A 424 3.08 9.96 -30.07
N SER A 425 4.02 9.03 -30.18
CA SER A 425 3.94 7.87 -31.07
C SER A 425 2.87 6.87 -30.64
N SER A 426 2.49 6.83 -29.35
CA SER A 426 1.38 6.04 -28.85
C SER A 426 0.06 6.79 -29.00
N ASP A 427 -0.83 6.28 -29.83
CA ASP A 427 -2.18 6.83 -30.01
C ASP A 427 -2.99 6.72 -28.69
N LYS A 428 -2.77 5.64 -27.91
CA LYS A 428 -3.46 5.39 -26.62
C LYS A 428 -3.07 6.43 -25.58
N ILE A 429 -1.77 6.58 -25.31
CA ILE A 429 -1.24 7.55 -24.34
C ILE A 429 -1.60 8.97 -24.76
N SER A 430 -1.41 9.30 -26.04
CA SER A 430 -1.73 10.62 -26.59
C SER A 430 -3.21 10.97 -26.42
N LYS A 431 -4.11 10.04 -26.73
CA LYS A 431 -5.55 10.25 -26.56
C LYS A 431 -5.90 10.46 -25.09
N PHE A 432 -5.36 9.64 -24.20
CA PHE A 432 -5.61 9.73 -22.77
C PHE A 432 -5.13 11.09 -22.20
N VAL A 433 -3.86 11.43 -22.39
CA VAL A 433 -3.27 12.67 -21.87
C VAL A 433 -3.96 13.93 -22.43
N ASN A 434 -4.34 13.94 -23.72
CA ASN A 434 -5.07 15.06 -24.30
C ASN A 434 -6.53 15.18 -23.78
N SER A 435 -7.08 14.14 -23.14
CA SER A 435 -8.41 14.18 -22.51
C SER A 435 -8.39 14.64 -21.06
N VAL A 436 -7.22 14.80 -20.44
CA VAL A 436 -7.03 15.26 -19.06
C VAL A 436 -7.42 16.74 -18.93
N TYR A 437 -7.86 17.16 -17.74
CA TYR A 437 -8.16 18.57 -17.45
C TYR A 437 -7.02 19.50 -17.88
N PRO A 438 -7.33 20.65 -18.52
CA PRO A 438 -6.30 21.56 -19.02
C PRO A 438 -5.31 22.04 -17.95
N GLY A 439 -5.79 22.27 -16.71
CA GLY A 439 -4.93 22.69 -15.60
C GLY A 439 -3.93 21.63 -15.10
N LEU A 440 -4.03 20.39 -15.59
CA LEU A 440 -3.11 19.30 -15.29
C LEU A 440 -2.17 18.97 -16.47
N GLN A 441 -2.45 19.50 -17.66
CA GLN A 441 -1.68 19.17 -18.87
C GLN A 441 -0.29 19.82 -18.93
N ASP A 442 -0.06 20.91 -18.19
CA ASP A 442 1.19 21.68 -18.26
C ASP A 442 2.42 20.83 -17.87
N VAL A 443 2.24 19.85 -16.99
CA VAL A 443 3.30 18.90 -16.56
C VAL A 443 3.35 17.64 -17.43
N LEU A 444 2.44 17.42 -18.37
CA LEU A 444 2.33 16.23 -19.22
C LEU A 444 2.71 16.49 -20.67
N ILE A 445 2.55 17.74 -21.12
CA ILE A 445 2.72 18.14 -22.52
C ILE A 445 3.74 19.28 -22.61
N ARG A 446 4.79 19.08 -23.40
CA ARG A 446 5.80 20.10 -23.68
C ARG A 446 5.98 20.28 -25.18
N ASP A 447 5.95 21.53 -25.66
CA ASP A 447 6.08 21.89 -27.07
C ASP A 447 5.10 21.11 -28.01
N GLY A 448 3.90 20.81 -27.51
CA GLY A 448 2.87 20.05 -28.23
C GLY A 448 3.11 18.53 -28.29
N LYS A 449 4.06 18.03 -27.54
CA LYS A 449 4.36 16.60 -27.40
C LYS A 449 3.92 16.09 -26.06
N VAL A 450 3.37 14.90 -26.02
CA VAL A 450 3.12 14.17 -24.78
C VAL A 450 4.46 13.60 -24.31
N VAL A 451 4.86 13.94 -23.09
CA VAL A 451 6.16 13.55 -22.51
C VAL A 451 6.03 12.75 -21.22
N ALA A 452 4.85 12.72 -20.63
CA ALA A 452 4.58 11.96 -19.41
C ALA A 452 3.14 11.47 -19.35
N LEU A 453 2.91 10.42 -18.56
CA LEU A 453 1.63 9.82 -18.26
C LEU A 453 1.29 10.08 -16.78
N PRO A 454 0.13 10.67 -16.44
CA PRO A 454 -0.28 10.78 -15.03
C PRO A 454 -0.65 9.40 -14.50
N VAL A 455 -0.11 9.07 -13.32
CA VAL A 455 -0.32 7.74 -12.68
C VAL A 455 -0.82 7.84 -11.24
N GLU A 456 -0.90 9.06 -10.71
CA GLU A 456 -1.48 9.34 -9.40
C GLU A 456 -1.96 10.80 -9.40
N LEU A 457 -3.07 11.04 -8.71
CA LEU A 457 -3.61 12.38 -8.49
C LEU A 457 -4.12 12.47 -7.07
N TYR A 458 -3.58 13.41 -6.33
CA TYR A 458 -4.05 13.77 -5.01
C TYR A 458 -4.44 15.24 -4.99
N THR A 459 -5.69 15.54 -4.62
CA THR A 459 -6.13 16.92 -4.47
C THR A 459 -6.12 17.32 -3.00
N SER A 460 -5.77 18.57 -2.70
CA SER A 460 -5.67 19.05 -1.33
C SER A 460 -6.27 20.44 -1.21
N CYS A 461 -7.14 20.63 -0.22
CA CYS A 461 -7.71 21.91 0.16
C CYS A 461 -8.08 21.91 1.66
N MET A 462 -8.51 23.06 2.16
CA MET A 462 -9.23 23.14 3.44
C MET A 462 -10.62 22.50 3.30
N SER A 463 -11.20 22.07 4.41
CA SER A 463 -12.60 21.63 4.46
C SER A 463 -13.34 22.25 5.65
N TYR A 464 -14.66 22.15 5.64
CA TYR A 464 -15.52 22.62 6.72
C TYR A 464 -16.67 21.65 6.98
N SER A 465 -17.17 21.61 8.23
CA SER A 465 -18.35 20.85 8.59
C SER A 465 -19.60 21.74 8.49
N PRO A 466 -20.56 21.42 7.60
CA PRO A 466 -21.86 22.12 7.55
C PRO A 466 -22.64 22.03 8.86
N LYS A 467 -22.56 20.91 9.57
CA LYS A 467 -23.24 20.70 10.86
C LYS A 467 -22.65 21.60 11.96
N ALA A 468 -21.31 21.66 12.05
CA ALA A 468 -20.63 22.56 12.97
C ALA A 468 -20.91 24.02 12.63
N ALA A 469 -20.91 24.41 11.35
CA ALA A 469 -21.23 25.75 10.90
C ALA A 469 -22.66 26.15 11.32
N GLU A 470 -23.65 25.31 11.12
CA GLU A 470 -25.04 25.55 11.55
C GLU A 470 -25.14 25.71 13.07
N ALA A 471 -24.51 24.78 13.82
CA ALA A 471 -24.53 24.78 15.28
C ALA A 471 -23.86 26.04 15.89
N LEU A 472 -22.74 26.47 15.30
CA LEU A 472 -22.02 27.69 15.69
C LEU A 472 -22.67 28.97 15.17
N GLY A 473 -23.68 28.87 14.32
CA GLY A 473 -24.37 30.01 13.70
C GLY A 473 -23.52 30.76 12.65
N VAL A 474 -22.52 30.06 12.07
CA VAL A 474 -21.68 30.61 11.00
C VAL A 474 -22.44 30.49 9.68
N THR A 475 -23.00 31.59 9.20
CA THR A 475 -23.82 31.64 7.98
C THR A 475 -23.04 32.04 6.74
N GLU A 476 -21.90 32.70 6.91
CA GLU A 476 -21.00 33.12 5.84
C GLU A 476 -19.61 32.52 6.10
N LEU A 477 -19.17 31.62 5.22
CA LEU A 477 -17.84 30.97 5.29
C LEU A 477 -16.79 31.88 4.63
N PRO A 478 -15.54 31.84 5.12
CA PRO A 478 -14.44 32.52 4.45
C PRO A 478 -14.27 32.05 3.01
N THR A 479 -14.06 32.96 2.07
CA THR A 479 -13.83 32.70 0.65
C THR A 479 -12.38 32.95 0.23
N SER A 480 -11.56 33.44 1.15
CA SER A 480 -10.15 33.72 0.96
C SER A 480 -9.34 33.45 2.23
N TRP A 481 -8.04 33.21 2.08
CA TRP A 481 -7.11 33.10 3.20
C TRP A 481 -7.11 34.36 4.10
N LEU A 482 -7.25 35.54 3.50
CA LEU A 482 -7.39 36.80 4.29
C LEU A 482 -8.64 36.81 5.17
N GLU A 483 -9.76 36.31 4.65
CA GLU A 483 -11.00 36.21 5.43
C GLU A 483 -10.91 35.12 6.50
N LEU A 484 -10.33 33.95 6.16
CA LEU A 484 -10.11 32.89 7.13
C LEU A 484 -9.23 33.35 8.30
N PHE A 485 -8.10 33.98 8.01
CA PHE A 485 -7.20 34.49 9.06
C PHE A 485 -7.85 35.55 9.94
N ARG A 486 -8.67 36.45 9.35
CA ARG A 486 -9.46 37.41 10.15
C ARG A 486 -10.51 36.73 11.02
N PHE A 487 -11.23 35.76 10.46
CA PHE A 487 -12.20 34.96 11.22
C PHE A 487 -11.53 34.26 12.42
N LEU A 488 -10.38 33.61 12.21
CA LEU A 488 -9.63 32.94 13.27
C LEU A 488 -9.13 33.93 14.35
N ALA A 489 -8.74 35.16 13.94
CA ALA A 489 -8.24 36.19 14.87
C ALA A 489 -9.34 36.89 15.64
N GLU A 490 -10.49 37.19 15.01
CA GLU A 490 -11.50 38.11 15.52
C GLU A 490 -12.76 37.39 16.04
N ASP A 491 -13.29 36.41 15.32
CA ASP A 491 -14.59 35.77 15.57
C ASP A 491 -14.47 34.44 16.32
N ALA A 492 -13.51 33.59 15.95
CA ALA A 492 -13.37 32.22 16.47
C ALA A 492 -13.26 32.12 18.00
N PRO A 493 -12.51 32.99 18.72
CA PRO A 493 -12.42 32.90 20.18
C PRO A 493 -13.77 33.12 20.87
N ALA A 494 -14.58 34.05 20.36
CA ALA A 494 -15.90 34.34 20.94
C ALA A 494 -16.92 33.24 20.66
N LEU A 495 -16.81 32.56 19.51
CA LEU A 495 -17.62 31.38 19.19
C LEU A 495 -17.34 30.23 20.14
N LEU A 496 -16.08 29.95 20.41
CA LEU A 496 -15.66 28.90 21.36
C LEU A 496 -16.16 29.18 22.78
N GLU A 497 -16.06 30.45 23.26
CA GLU A 497 -16.56 30.80 24.57
C GLU A 497 -18.09 30.61 24.72
N SER A 498 -18.84 30.70 23.62
CA SER A 498 -20.31 30.62 23.62
C SER A 498 -20.87 29.25 23.25
N HIS A 499 -20.08 28.32 22.73
CA HIS A 499 -20.52 27.01 22.25
C HIS A 499 -19.62 25.90 22.79
N GLU A 500 -19.88 25.50 24.04
CA GLU A 500 -19.16 24.39 24.70
C GLU A 500 -19.31 23.08 23.90
N GLY A 501 -18.23 22.34 23.70
CA GLY A 501 -18.19 21.07 22.98
C GLY A 501 -18.07 21.18 21.46
N TYR A 502 -17.89 22.38 20.92
CA TYR A 502 -17.55 22.62 19.51
C TYR A 502 -16.12 23.15 19.37
N ASN A 503 -15.50 22.86 18.23
CA ASN A 503 -14.14 23.26 17.90
C ASN A 503 -14.12 24.10 16.62
N ILE A 504 -13.17 25.01 16.52
CA ILE A 504 -12.93 25.77 15.27
C ILE A 504 -11.95 25.03 14.37
N LEU A 505 -10.93 24.42 14.95
CA LEU A 505 -9.86 23.66 14.28
C LEU A 505 -9.68 22.31 15.01
N PRO A 506 -9.03 21.30 14.39
CA PRO A 506 -8.79 20.00 15.00
C PRO A 506 -7.97 20.12 16.30
N THR A 507 -8.52 19.59 17.40
CA THR A 507 -7.95 19.76 18.75
C THR A 507 -6.79 18.82 19.07
N TYR A 508 -6.54 17.83 18.23
CA TYR A 508 -5.39 16.92 18.33
C TYR A 508 -4.07 17.54 17.83
N ASN A 509 -4.10 18.79 17.33
CA ASN A 509 -2.91 19.52 16.94
C ASN A 509 -2.54 20.54 18.02
N THR A 510 -1.24 20.75 18.20
CA THR A 510 -0.77 21.88 19.04
C THR A 510 -0.96 23.23 18.34
N ALA A 511 -0.87 24.30 19.11
CA ALA A 511 -0.90 25.65 18.56
C ALA A 511 0.23 25.91 17.54
N GLU A 512 1.40 25.28 17.74
CA GLU A 512 2.54 25.38 16.84
C GLU A 512 2.30 24.61 15.55
N ASP A 513 1.80 23.37 15.62
CA ASP A 513 1.51 22.56 14.43
C ASP A 513 0.44 23.19 13.57
N MET A 514 -0.65 23.66 14.18
CA MET A 514 -1.74 24.32 13.44
C MET A 514 -1.27 25.61 12.77
N ARG A 515 -0.42 26.38 13.46
CA ARG A 515 0.22 27.55 12.88
C ARG A 515 1.08 27.20 11.66
N ASN A 516 1.88 26.16 11.78
CA ASN A 516 2.73 25.67 10.68
C ASN A 516 1.90 25.14 9.50
N GLN A 517 0.87 24.35 9.77
CA GLN A 517 -0.03 23.80 8.73
C GLN A 517 -0.74 24.90 7.94
N LEU A 518 -1.40 25.83 8.61
CA LEU A 518 -2.13 26.92 7.93
C LEU A 518 -1.21 27.84 7.14
N PHE A 519 -0.02 28.13 7.67
CA PHE A 519 0.99 28.90 6.94
C PHE A 519 1.44 28.16 5.68
N THR A 520 1.76 26.88 5.80
CA THR A 520 2.26 26.06 4.67
C THR A 520 1.22 25.96 3.57
N GLN A 521 -0.04 25.70 3.89
CA GLN A 521 -1.10 25.62 2.89
C GLN A 521 -1.33 26.96 2.18
N MET A 522 -1.40 28.05 2.91
CA MET A 522 -1.50 29.39 2.33
C MET A 522 -0.31 29.68 1.40
N PHE A 523 0.89 29.28 1.81
CA PHE A 523 2.11 29.48 1.03
C PHE A 523 2.12 28.62 -0.25
N GLN A 524 1.65 27.38 -0.19
CA GLN A 524 1.47 26.53 -1.36
C GLN A 524 0.50 27.15 -2.37
N ASP A 525 -0.64 27.67 -1.90
CA ASP A 525 -1.60 28.38 -2.76
C ASP A 525 -1.00 29.66 -3.37
N TYR A 526 -0.11 30.33 -2.64
CA TYR A 526 0.62 31.47 -3.16
C TYR A 526 1.62 31.05 -4.24
N MET A 527 2.30 29.93 -4.10
CA MET A 527 3.17 29.39 -5.13
C MET A 527 2.41 29.08 -6.42
N LEU A 528 1.23 28.42 -6.32
CA LEU A 528 0.35 28.20 -7.49
C LEU A 528 -0.15 29.49 -8.11
N TYR A 529 -0.32 30.55 -7.33
CA TYR A 529 -0.67 31.87 -7.84
C TYR A 529 0.46 32.50 -8.65
N LEU A 530 1.72 32.34 -8.21
CA LEU A 530 2.90 32.84 -8.92
C LEU A 530 3.18 32.13 -10.26
N GLU A 531 2.63 30.92 -10.45
CA GLU A 531 2.76 30.15 -11.69
C GLU A 531 1.94 30.72 -12.85
N LYS A 532 1.11 31.75 -12.65
CA LYS A 532 0.41 32.43 -13.72
C LYS A 532 1.37 33.24 -14.60
N GLU A 533 1.20 33.18 -15.92
CA GLU A 533 2.03 33.89 -16.90
C GLU A 533 2.07 35.42 -16.71
N ASP A 534 1.02 36.02 -16.17
CA ASP A 534 0.83 37.47 -16.02
C ASP A 534 1.19 37.98 -14.62
N VAL A 535 1.68 37.13 -13.74
CA VAL A 535 2.08 37.46 -12.36
C VAL A 535 3.60 37.57 -12.26
N GLU A 536 4.09 38.70 -11.73
CA GLU A 536 5.52 38.82 -11.42
C GLU A 536 5.91 37.84 -10.32
N PHE A 537 6.94 37.05 -10.57
CA PHE A 537 7.46 36.10 -9.60
C PHE A 537 8.17 36.87 -8.47
N ALA A 538 7.47 37.11 -7.37
CA ALA A 538 7.98 37.78 -6.19
C ALA A 538 7.20 37.39 -4.93
N PHE A 539 7.91 37.29 -3.80
CA PHE A 539 7.32 37.09 -2.47
C PHE A 539 7.14 38.41 -1.70
N ASP A 540 8.03 39.38 -1.89
CA ASP A 540 7.93 40.70 -1.25
C ASP A 540 6.90 41.55 -1.98
N THR A 541 5.59 41.22 -1.79
CA THR A 541 4.44 41.85 -2.46
C THR A 541 3.42 42.34 -1.44
N ASP A 542 2.62 43.35 -1.82
CA ASP A 542 1.54 43.87 -0.98
C ASP A 542 0.52 42.79 -0.57
N LEU A 543 0.27 41.82 -1.46
CA LEU A 543 -0.63 40.68 -1.18
C LEU A 543 -0.06 39.78 -0.07
N MET A 544 1.22 39.35 -0.21
CA MET A 544 1.86 38.50 0.78
C MET A 544 1.99 39.21 2.13
N HIS A 545 2.36 40.50 2.15
CA HIS A 545 2.36 41.29 3.38
C HIS A 545 0.98 41.32 4.05
N SER A 546 -0.09 41.48 3.26
CA SER A 546 -1.46 41.49 3.79
C SER A 546 -1.87 40.13 4.38
N LEU A 547 -1.45 39.02 3.76
CA LEU A 547 -1.66 37.67 4.25
C LEU A 547 -0.91 37.43 5.58
N LEU A 548 0.37 37.80 5.63
CA LEU A 548 1.20 37.66 6.84
C LEU A 548 0.72 38.55 7.98
N ASP A 549 0.32 39.83 7.69
CA ASP A 549 -0.24 40.76 8.68
C ASP A 549 -1.57 40.24 9.27
N ALA A 550 -2.37 39.50 8.49
CA ALA A 550 -3.58 38.84 8.98
C ALA A 550 -3.28 37.61 9.80
N PHE A 551 -2.34 36.78 9.33
CA PHE A 551 -1.89 35.55 9.98
C PHE A 551 -1.25 35.81 11.36
N GLU A 552 -0.39 36.85 11.47
CA GLU A 552 0.27 37.18 12.73
C GLU A 552 -0.69 37.70 13.83
N LYS A 553 -1.93 38.06 13.48
CA LYS A 553 -2.96 38.47 14.44
C LYS A 553 -3.67 37.29 15.10
N ILE A 554 -3.52 36.08 14.59
CA ILE A 554 -4.16 34.90 15.13
C ILE A 554 -3.47 34.52 16.45
N ASP A 555 -4.25 34.45 17.51
CA ASP A 555 -3.81 33.93 18.81
C ASP A 555 -4.23 32.48 18.91
N PHE A 556 -3.36 31.59 18.44
CA PHE A 556 -3.62 30.13 18.39
C PHE A 556 -3.88 29.53 19.77
N THR A 557 -3.37 30.12 20.85
CA THR A 557 -3.62 29.64 22.21
C THR A 557 -5.08 29.83 22.67
N LYS A 558 -5.86 30.61 21.93
CA LYS A 558 -7.29 30.84 22.20
C LYS A 558 -8.23 30.03 21.32
N LEU A 559 -7.70 29.14 20.49
CA LEU A 559 -8.47 28.31 19.55
C LEU A 559 -8.82 26.93 20.08
N GLY A 560 -8.54 26.65 21.36
CA GLY A 560 -8.89 25.37 22.00
C GLY A 560 -8.03 24.19 21.54
N LEU A 561 -6.83 24.46 21.05
CA LEU A 561 -5.86 23.45 20.61
C LEU A 561 -5.15 22.84 21.82
N MET A 562 -4.57 21.64 21.65
CA MET A 562 -3.83 20.99 22.74
C MET A 562 -2.57 21.79 23.11
N GLU A 563 -2.16 21.65 24.39
CA GLU A 563 -1.01 22.40 24.90
C GLU A 563 0.31 21.72 24.54
N ASP A 564 0.36 20.40 24.62
CA ASP A 564 1.56 19.59 24.35
C ASP A 564 1.13 18.15 23.99
N TYR A 565 2.02 17.38 23.35
CA TYR A 565 1.83 15.95 23.18
C TYR A 565 2.29 15.24 24.46
N ASP A 566 1.35 14.74 25.28
CA ASP A 566 1.71 13.86 26.41
C ASP A 566 2.02 12.45 25.86
N ASP A 567 3.20 11.93 26.18
CA ASP A 567 3.68 10.60 25.75
C ASP A 567 2.82 9.42 26.28
N ASP A 568 1.87 9.69 27.21
CA ASP A 568 1.13 8.67 27.95
C ASP A 568 -0.37 8.60 27.61
N ASP A 569 -0.89 9.54 26.82
CA ASP A 569 -2.28 9.45 26.38
C ASP A 569 -2.32 8.93 24.93
N SER A 570 -2.89 7.75 24.74
CA SER A 570 -3.41 7.31 23.45
C SER A 570 -4.49 8.31 23.03
N VAL A 571 -4.07 9.43 22.47
CA VAL A 571 -4.98 10.44 21.92
C VAL A 571 -5.75 9.74 20.81
N SER A 572 -7.00 9.39 21.10
CA SER A 572 -7.93 8.94 20.08
C SER A 572 -7.99 10.04 19.03
N TYR A 573 -7.34 9.82 17.89
CA TYR A 573 -7.37 10.71 16.72
C TYR A 573 -8.76 10.79 16.07
N SER A 574 -9.82 10.38 16.75
CA SER A 574 -11.18 10.57 16.30
C SER A 574 -11.53 12.06 16.41
N SER A 575 -11.28 12.81 15.34
CA SER A 575 -11.94 14.10 15.17
C SER A 575 -13.45 13.85 15.14
N ASP A 576 -14.19 14.43 16.08
CA ASP A 576 -15.64 14.54 15.93
C ASP A 576 -15.90 15.59 14.83
N ASP A 577 -15.80 15.15 13.57
CA ASP A 577 -15.87 16.01 12.38
C ASP A 577 -17.17 16.81 12.35
N ASP A 578 -18.23 16.30 12.99
CA ASP A 578 -19.51 16.99 13.12
C ASP A 578 -19.46 18.18 14.07
N LYS A 579 -18.44 18.25 14.95
CA LYS A 579 -18.25 19.35 15.93
C LYS A 579 -17.09 20.28 15.62
N THR A 580 -16.24 19.95 14.65
CA THR A 580 -15.10 20.78 14.24
C THR A 580 -15.44 21.59 13.00
N LEU A 581 -15.34 22.92 13.06
CA LEU A 581 -15.78 23.81 11.98
C LEU A 581 -14.91 23.69 10.73
N PHE A 582 -13.60 23.82 10.88
CA PHE A 582 -12.64 23.73 9.77
C PHE A 582 -11.65 22.60 10.00
N SER A 583 -11.25 21.95 8.92
CA SER A 583 -10.13 21.01 8.90
C SER A 583 -9.09 21.47 7.88
N THR A 584 -7.82 21.22 8.18
CA THR A 584 -6.70 21.47 7.28
C THR A 584 -6.58 20.38 6.20
N TRP A 585 -7.39 19.33 6.28
CA TRP A 585 -7.41 18.22 5.34
C TRP A 585 -8.78 18.16 4.65
N GLY A 586 -8.74 18.21 3.34
CA GLY A 586 -9.89 17.96 2.49
C GLY A 586 -9.40 17.50 1.12
N THR A 587 -10.00 16.44 0.62
CA THR A 587 -9.77 15.95 -0.74
C THR A 587 -10.99 16.24 -1.61
N VAL A 588 -10.78 16.38 -2.89
CA VAL A 588 -11.83 16.59 -3.89
C VAL A 588 -11.61 15.57 -5.01
N ASP A 589 -12.46 14.56 -5.05
CA ASP A 589 -12.45 13.50 -6.05
C ASP A 589 -13.89 13.12 -6.45
N CYS A 590 -14.04 12.21 -7.38
CA CYS A 590 -15.35 11.78 -7.83
C CYS A 590 -16.11 10.91 -6.84
N GLN A 591 -15.47 10.47 -5.76
CA GLN A 591 -16.03 9.60 -4.71
C GLN A 591 -16.51 10.39 -3.47
N MET A 592 -16.07 11.64 -3.30
CA MET A 592 -16.21 12.43 -2.07
C MET A 592 -17.64 12.58 -1.53
N TYR A 593 -18.66 12.39 -2.36
CA TYR A 593 -20.06 12.51 -1.95
C TYR A 593 -20.80 11.17 -1.88
N ASN A 594 -20.10 10.05 -2.06
CA ASN A 594 -20.73 8.72 -1.99
C ASN A 594 -20.81 8.18 -0.56
N MET A 595 -19.96 8.67 0.34
CA MET A 595 -19.92 8.18 1.72
C MET A 595 -20.95 8.92 2.58
N THR A 596 -21.74 8.19 3.35
CA THR A 596 -22.67 8.72 4.36
C THR A 596 -22.00 9.58 5.42
N SER A 597 -20.70 9.37 5.59
CA SER A 597 -19.89 10.00 6.62
C SER A 597 -19.16 11.27 6.16
N THR A 598 -19.45 11.83 4.96
CA THR A 598 -18.85 13.12 4.61
C THR A 598 -19.46 14.21 5.51
N SER A 599 -18.91 14.28 6.71
CA SER A 599 -19.23 15.34 7.68
C SER A 599 -18.66 16.69 7.23
N THR A 600 -17.70 16.68 6.29
CA THR A 600 -17.01 17.88 5.81
C THR A 600 -17.16 18.10 4.31
N LEU A 601 -17.14 19.35 3.88
CA LEU A 601 -17.16 19.79 2.48
C LEU A 601 -15.91 20.62 2.16
N PRO A 602 -15.44 20.63 0.89
CA PRO A 602 -14.30 21.43 0.49
C PRO A 602 -14.52 22.93 0.75
N LEU A 603 -13.54 23.57 1.34
CA LEU A 603 -13.49 25.02 1.52
C LEU A 603 -12.49 25.63 0.54
N MET A 604 -13.00 26.14 -0.57
CA MET A 604 -12.19 26.72 -1.63
C MET A 604 -11.80 28.15 -1.30
N LEU A 605 -10.53 28.39 -1.01
CA LEU A 605 -10.01 29.71 -0.64
C LEU A 605 -9.21 30.32 -1.79
N SER A 606 -9.50 31.57 -2.12
CA SER A 606 -8.59 32.44 -2.90
C SER A 606 -7.57 33.08 -1.96
N LEU A 607 -6.51 33.69 -2.51
CA LEU A 607 -5.56 34.45 -1.67
C LEU A 607 -6.17 35.77 -1.17
N GLY A 608 -6.98 36.42 -2.00
CA GLY A 608 -7.63 37.67 -1.70
C GLY A 608 -8.81 37.96 -2.62
N THR A 609 -9.40 39.14 -2.49
CA THR A 609 -10.68 39.50 -3.16
C THR A 609 -10.63 39.60 -4.69
N GLU A 610 -9.44 39.74 -5.28
CA GLU A 610 -9.25 39.89 -6.75
C GLU A 610 -8.72 38.61 -7.42
N ASP A 611 -8.56 37.52 -6.65
CA ASP A 611 -8.07 36.25 -7.13
C ASP A 611 -9.18 35.18 -7.16
N SER A 612 -8.95 34.10 -7.92
CA SER A 612 -9.85 32.93 -7.98
C SER A 612 -9.26 31.78 -7.18
N PRO A 613 -10.07 30.99 -6.47
CA PRO A 613 -9.57 29.81 -5.77
C PRO A 613 -9.02 28.80 -6.76
N ARG A 614 -7.96 28.10 -6.36
CA ARG A 614 -7.35 26.97 -7.06
C ARG A 614 -7.49 25.72 -6.22
N LEU A 615 -7.70 24.60 -6.88
CA LEU A 615 -7.62 23.29 -6.26
C LEU A 615 -6.24 22.71 -6.57
N ARG A 616 -5.42 22.59 -5.54
CA ARG A 616 -4.08 22.03 -5.65
C ARG A 616 -4.19 20.56 -5.99
N ALA A 617 -3.49 20.15 -7.05
CA ALA A 617 -3.40 18.79 -7.54
C ALA A 617 -1.94 18.35 -7.53
N GLU A 618 -1.59 17.48 -6.59
CA GLU A 618 -0.30 16.80 -6.57
C GLU A 618 -0.41 15.55 -7.44
N MET A 619 0.51 15.39 -8.36
CA MET A 619 0.43 14.38 -9.40
C MET A 619 1.75 13.65 -9.56
N SER A 620 1.72 12.32 -9.47
CA SER A 620 2.85 11.50 -9.90
C SER A 620 2.72 11.20 -11.39
N VAL A 621 3.84 11.25 -12.08
CA VAL A 621 3.92 11.07 -13.52
C VAL A 621 4.97 10.02 -13.88
N ALA A 622 4.61 9.15 -14.82
CA ALA A 622 5.52 8.17 -15.41
C ALA A 622 6.05 8.70 -16.73
N PHE A 623 7.36 8.62 -16.95
CA PHE A 623 8.01 9.06 -18.18
C PHE A 623 9.13 8.12 -18.61
N VAL A 624 9.38 8.08 -19.91
CA VAL A 624 10.40 7.24 -20.52
C VAL A 624 11.72 8.02 -20.62
N ASN A 625 12.80 7.36 -20.25
CA ASN A 625 14.15 7.85 -20.41
C ASN A 625 14.51 7.98 -21.89
N PRO A 626 14.86 9.17 -22.41
CA PRO A 626 15.20 9.36 -23.82
C PRO A 626 16.47 8.62 -24.26
N TYR A 627 17.29 8.18 -23.31
CA TYR A 627 18.52 7.41 -23.57
C TYR A 627 18.34 5.90 -23.42
N SER A 628 17.13 5.46 -23.00
CA SER A 628 16.78 4.03 -22.96
C SER A 628 16.96 3.38 -24.32
N LYS A 629 17.51 2.17 -24.31
CA LYS A 629 17.59 1.30 -25.49
C LYS A 629 16.27 0.56 -25.77
N ASN A 630 15.38 0.58 -24.78
CA ASN A 630 14.13 -0.19 -24.75
C ASN A 630 12.90 0.71 -24.89
N GLN A 631 13.01 1.89 -25.57
CA GLN A 631 11.92 2.88 -25.61
C GLN A 631 10.60 2.33 -26.14
N GLU A 632 10.63 1.41 -27.14
CA GLU A 632 9.42 0.80 -27.69
C GLU A 632 8.71 -0.04 -26.62
N ALA A 633 9.43 -0.93 -25.94
CA ALA A 633 8.91 -1.73 -24.83
C ALA A 633 8.44 -0.85 -23.65
N ALA A 634 9.16 0.24 -23.34
CA ALA A 634 8.77 1.20 -22.31
C ALA A 634 7.45 1.90 -22.62
N ILE A 635 7.20 2.27 -23.87
CA ILE A 635 5.93 2.87 -24.31
C ILE A 635 4.81 1.84 -24.24
N GLU A 636 5.01 0.61 -24.72
CA GLU A 636 4.04 -0.49 -24.60
C GLU A 636 3.71 -0.81 -23.15
N TYR A 637 4.70 -0.73 -22.24
CA TYR A 637 4.49 -0.86 -20.80
C TYR A 637 3.57 0.25 -20.25
N LEU A 638 3.79 1.50 -20.62
CA LEU A 638 2.91 2.61 -20.22
C LEU A 638 1.51 2.49 -20.84
N GLU A 639 1.37 1.91 -22.04
CA GLU A 639 0.05 1.57 -22.60
C GLU A 639 -0.69 0.53 -21.77
N THR A 640 0.04 -0.46 -21.23
CA THR A 640 -0.50 -1.47 -20.29
C THR A 640 -0.89 -0.81 -18.96
N THR A 641 -0.10 0.14 -18.48
CA THR A 641 -0.45 0.94 -17.30
C THR A 641 -1.78 1.69 -17.48
N VAL A 642 -2.01 2.30 -18.65
CA VAL A 642 -3.30 2.96 -18.96
C VAL A 642 -4.48 1.98 -18.94
N ASP A 643 -4.29 0.76 -19.45
CA ASP A 643 -5.34 -0.26 -19.46
C ASP A 643 -5.72 -0.76 -18.05
N GLY A 644 -4.78 -0.68 -17.10
CA GLY A 644 -4.97 -1.07 -15.69
C GLY A 644 -5.47 0.04 -14.77
N MET A 645 -5.71 1.26 -15.29
CA MET A 645 -6.21 2.36 -14.45
C MET A 645 -7.67 2.17 -14.09
N GLU A 646 -7.99 2.45 -12.83
CA GLU A 646 -9.37 2.41 -12.33
C GLU A 646 -10.24 3.49 -12.96
N GLN A 647 -11.52 3.18 -13.16
CA GLN A 647 -12.46 4.12 -13.79
C GLN A 647 -12.66 5.38 -12.95
N THR A 648 -12.61 5.30 -11.62
CA THR A 648 -12.67 6.45 -10.72
C THR A 648 -11.50 7.41 -10.95
N PHE A 649 -10.28 6.88 -11.04
CA PHE A 649 -9.10 7.68 -11.35
C PHE A 649 -9.18 8.33 -12.74
N ILE A 650 -9.70 7.61 -13.74
CA ILE A 650 -9.92 8.16 -15.07
C ILE A 650 -10.97 9.29 -15.04
N ILE A 651 -12.01 9.16 -14.22
CA ILE A 651 -13.01 10.22 -14.00
C ILE A 651 -12.35 11.45 -13.39
N ASP A 652 -11.49 11.27 -12.39
CA ASP A 652 -10.82 12.39 -11.71
C ASP A 652 -9.89 13.17 -12.65
N LEU A 653 -9.29 12.50 -13.62
CA LEU A 653 -8.41 13.15 -14.60
C LEU A 653 -9.16 13.74 -15.80
N CYS A 654 -10.25 13.10 -16.27
CA CYS A 654 -10.84 13.36 -17.59
C CYS A 654 -12.26 13.95 -17.48
N PRO A 655 -12.49 15.22 -17.88
CA PRO A 655 -13.80 15.88 -17.75
C PRO A 655 -14.93 15.23 -18.55
N ASP A 656 -14.61 14.50 -19.62
CA ASP A 656 -15.61 13.86 -20.48
C ASP A 656 -16.05 12.46 -19.99
N GLN A 657 -15.43 11.93 -18.96
CA GLN A 657 -15.77 10.62 -18.35
C GLN A 657 -16.79 10.82 -17.23
N ASN A 658 -18.05 10.41 -17.47
CA ASN A 658 -19.15 10.68 -16.52
C ASN A 658 -20.02 9.46 -16.24
N GLU A 659 -19.57 8.26 -16.63
CA GLU A 659 -20.32 7.03 -16.33
C GLU A 659 -20.12 6.65 -14.86
N PRO A 660 -21.20 6.43 -14.10
CA PRO A 660 -21.10 6.01 -12.71
C PRO A 660 -20.35 4.69 -12.56
N VAL A 661 -19.56 4.57 -11.49
CA VAL A 661 -18.80 3.38 -11.15
C VAL A 661 -19.53 2.63 -10.05
N LEU A 662 -19.96 1.40 -10.33
CA LEU A 662 -20.60 0.54 -9.34
C LEU A 662 -19.58 0.03 -8.33
N ASN A 663 -19.98 -0.04 -7.06
CA ASN A 663 -19.18 -0.69 -6.04
C ASN A 663 -19.20 -2.21 -6.26
N ALA A 664 -18.06 -2.76 -6.60
CA ALA A 664 -17.93 -4.19 -6.93
C ALA A 664 -18.28 -5.11 -5.75
N TYR A 665 -18.08 -4.65 -4.51
CA TYR A 665 -18.34 -5.43 -3.30
C TYR A 665 -19.75 -5.20 -2.71
N TYR A 666 -20.56 -4.34 -3.34
CA TYR A 666 -21.85 -3.94 -2.78
C TYR A 666 -22.77 -5.12 -2.48
N GLU A 667 -22.96 -6.02 -3.43
CA GLU A 667 -23.85 -7.18 -3.28
C GLU A 667 -23.34 -8.14 -2.19
N GLN A 668 -22.04 -8.39 -2.14
CA GLN A 668 -21.41 -9.25 -1.14
C GLN A 668 -21.53 -8.64 0.26
N ASN A 669 -21.21 -7.36 0.41
CA ASN A 669 -21.29 -6.67 1.69
C ASN A 669 -22.73 -6.62 2.22
N ILE A 670 -23.70 -6.30 1.36
CA ILE A 670 -25.13 -6.33 1.72
C ILE A 670 -25.56 -7.73 2.15
N GLN A 671 -25.06 -8.77 1.50
CA GLN A 671 -25.39 -10.16 1.87
C GLN A 671 -24.82 -10.49 3.26
N SER A 672 -23.55 -10.20 3.52
CA SER A 672 -22.92 -10.43 4.82
C SER A 672 -23.60 -9.65 5.95
N MET A 673 -23.98 -8.40 5.70
CA MET A 673 -24.71 -7.59 6.69
C MET A 673 -26.10 -8.17 7.02
N LYS A 674 -26.80 -8.74 6.03
CA LYS A 674 -28.08 -9.39 6.23
C LYS A 674 -27.92 -10.71 7.00
N GLU A 675 -26.88 -11.48 6.73
CA GLU A 675 -26.55 -12.70 7.45
C GLU A 675 -26.24 -12.41 8.92
N TYR A 676 -25.47 -11.37 9.21
CA TYR A 676 -25.24 -10.92 10.57
C TYR A 676 -26.53 -10.46 11.26
N LYS A 677 -27.37 -9.69 10.58
CA LYS A 677 -28.71 -9.33 11.09
C LYS A 677 -29.57 -10.55 11.42
N ASP A 678 -29.61 -11.55 10.54
CA ASP A 678 -30.37 -12.78 10.73
C ASP A 678 -29.80 -13.58 11.92
N SER A 679 -28.49 -13.57 12.14
CA SER A 679 -27.84 -14.15 13.33
C SER A 679 -28.27 -13.44 14.61
N LEU A 680 -28.29 -12.10 14.65
CA LEU A 680 -28.79 -11.34 15.80
C LEU A 680 -30.26 -11.64 16.10
N GLU A 681 -31.13 -11.76 15.08
CA GLU A 681 -32.53 -12.16 15.24
C GLU A 681 -32.65 -13.56 15.86
N GLN A 682 -31.77 -14.49 15.50
CA GLN A 682 -31.74 -15.84 16.09
C GLN A 682 -31.27 -15.80 17.55
N GLN A 683 -30.16 -15.07 17.85
CA GLN A 683 -29.67 -14.92 19.22
C GLN A 683 -30.73 -14.31 20.13
N ILE A 684 -31.43 -13.26 19.71
CA ILE A 684 -32.55 -12.67 20.45
C ILE A 684 -33.68 -13.69 20.72
N ALA A 685 -33.95 -14.59 19.77
CA ALA A 685 -35.00 -15.62 19.92
C ALA A 685 -34.58 -16.72 20.91
N GLU A 686 -33.29 -17.02 21.02
CA GLU A 686 -32.71 -18.04 21.90
C GLU A 686 -32.35 -17.49 23.28
N CYS A 687 -32.05 -16.17 23.39
CA CYS A 687 -31.70 -15.51 24.65
C CYS A 687 -32.84 -15.53 25.67
N THR A 688 -32.52 -15.95 26.89
CA THR A 688 -33.45 -16.03 28.03
C THR A 688 -33.25 -14.96 29.08
N ASP A 689 -32.12 -14.26 29.05
CA ASP A 689 -31.82 -13.11 29.88
C ASP A 689 -32.43 -11.83 29.31
N GLU A 690 -33.09 -11.03 30.15
CA GLU A 690 -33.81 -9.84 29.67
C GLU A 690 -32.88 -8.65 29.41
N ASP A 691 -31.77 -8.56 30.13
CA ASP A 691 -30.80 -7.46 29.96
C ASP A 691 -29.93 -7.71 28.72
N GLU A 692 -29.41 -8.91 28.53
CA GLU A 692 -28.69 -9.34 27.33
C GLU A 692 -29.61 -9.24 26.09
N LYS A 693 -30.86 -9.68 26.19
CA LYS A 693 -31.83 -9.55 25.10
C LYS A 693 -32.07 -8.07 24.70
N ALA A 694 -32.06 -7.16 25.67
CA ALA A 694 -32.18 -5.73 25.39
C ALA A 694 -30.94 -5.19 24.64
N ALA A 695 -29.75 -5.62 25.00
CA ALA A 695 -28.52 -5.26 24.31
C ALA A 695 -28.49 -5.79 22.86
N LEU A 696 -28.85 -7.06 22.65
CA LEU A 696 -28.96 -7.64 21.30
C LEU A 696 -30.02 -6.94 20.44
N GLN A 697 -31.11 -6.43 21.05
CA GLN A 697 -32.13 -5.66 20.35
C GLN A 697 -31.59 -4.29 19.91
N GLU A 698 -30.77 -3.63 20.72
CA GLU A 698 -30.10 -2.38 20.36
C GLU A 698 -29.09 -2.60 19.22
N GLN A 699 -28.32 -3.69 19.27
CA GLN A 699 -27.44 -4.08 18.17
C GLN A 699 -28.22 -4.36 16.89
N LEU A 700 -29.35 -5.06 16.95
CA LEU A 700 -30.20 -5.33 15.80
C LEU A 700 -30.77 -4.04 15.18
N GLU A 701 -31.21 -3.08 16.01
CA GLU A 701 -31.68 -1.78 15.51
C GLU A 701 -30.55 -1.00 14.84
N SER A 702 -29.35 -1.00 15.45
CA SER A 702 -28.14 -0.39 14.88
C SER A 702 -27.77 -1.03 13.55
N GLN A 703 -27.76 -2.36 13.48
CA GLN A 703 -27.45 -3.09 12.24
C GLN A 703 -28.48 -2.84 11.14
N GLN A 704 -29.77 -2.74 11.48
CA GLN A 704 -30.81 -2.39 10.50
C GLN A 704 -30.60 -0.99 9.93
N GLN A 705 -30.29 -0.03 10.79
CA GLN A 705 -29.98 1.34 10.36
C GLN A 705 -28.72 1.36 9.46
N TYR A 706 -27.68 0.62 9.84
CA TYR A 706 -26.47 0.50 9.05
C TYR A 706 -26.72 -0.08 7.65
N ILE A 707 -27.53 -1.14 7.54
CA ILE A 707 -27.94 -1.72 6.24
C ILE A 707 -28.72 -0.70 5.40
N GLU A 708 -29.64 0.08 5.99
CA GLU A 708 -30.40 1.10 5.28
C GLU A 708 -29.48 2.19 4.73
N ASP A 709 -28.53 2.68 5.55
CA ASP A 709 -27.57 3.70 5.19
C ASP A 709 -26.60 3.19 4.14
N TYR A 710 -26.07 1.98 4.29
CA TYR A 710 -25.20 1.34 3.32
C TYR A 710 -25.88 1.16 1.97
N THR A 711 -27.12 0.62 1.97
CA THR A 711 -27.92 0.42 0.74
C THR A 711 -28.14 1.72 -0.01
N LYS A 712 -28.30 2.82 0.70
CA LYS A 712 -28.56 4.13 0.11
C LYS A 712 -27.32 4.74 -0.52
N ASN A 713 -26.14 4.55 0.09
CA ASN A 713 -24.98 5.38 -0.19
C ASN A 713 -23.79 4.62 -0.81
N ASN A 714 -23.75 3.31 -0.72
CA ASN A 714 -22.57 2.51 -1.12
C ASN A 714 -22.76 1.67 -2.38
N ALA A 715 -23.86 1.86 -3.12
CA ALA A 715 -24.10 1.14 -4.37
C ALA A 715 -23.12 1.53 -5.49
N TYR A 716 -22.47 2.68 -5.36
CA TYR A 716 -21.51 3.21 -6.31
C TYR A 716 -20.24 3.67 -5.59
N ASP A 717 -19.07 3.41 -6.17
CA ASP A 717 -17.83 4.07 -5.80
C ASP A 717 -17.84 5.53 -6.28
N ALA A 718 -18.39 5.79 -7.47
CA ALA A 718 -18.65 7.13 -7.98
C ALA A 718 -20.07 7.22 -8.58
N SER A 719 -20.98 7.87 -7.87
CA SER A 719 -22.37 8.06 -8.36
C SER A 719 -22.46 9.20 -9.38
N GLU A 720 -23.55 9.24 -10.18
CA GLU A 720 -23.81 10.34 -11.10
C GLU A 720 -23.83 11.71 -10.36
N GLU A 721 -24.38 11.75 -9.16
CA GLU A 721 -24.42 12.98 -8.34
C GLU A 721 -23.03 13.39 -7.87
N SER A 722 -22.22 12.44 -7.38
CA SER A 722 -20.86 12.70 -6.91
C SER A 722 -19.97 13.20 -8.05
N ILE A 723 -20.02 12.54 -9.20
CA ILE A 723 -19.29 12.98 -10.40
C ILE A 723 -19.72 14.40 -10.82
N ALA A 724 -21.03 14.69 -10.85
CA ALA A 724 -21.51 16.00 -11.22
C ALA A 724 -21.01 17.11 -10.26
N LYS A 725 -20.96 16.83 -8.95
CA LYS A 725 -20.39 17.76 -7.96
C LYS A 725 -18.88 17.94 -8.13
N TYR A 726 -18.16 16.85 -8.37
CA TYR A 726 -16.71 16.93 -8.65
C TYR A 726 -16.42 17.83 -9.84
N ARG A 727 -17.24 17.76 -10.92
CA ARG A 727 -17.07 18.61 -12.11
C ARG A 727 -17.12 20.12 -11.82
N GLU A 728 -17.73 20.56 -10.72
CA GLU A 728 -17.74 21.95 -10.30
C GLU A 728 -16.35 22.48 -9.92
N TYR A 729 -15.41 21.57 -9.64
CA TYR A 729 -14.03 21.89 -9.26
C TYR A 729 -13.04 21.75 -10.43
N GLY A 730 -13.43 21.11 -11.54
CA GLY A 730 -12.52 20.73 -12.60
C GLY A 730 -11.75 21.87 -13.25
N ASP A 731 -12.36 23.06 -13.41
CA ASP A 731 -11.70 24.25 -13.96
C ASP A 731 -10.76 24.94 -12.94
N LYS A 732 -10.81 24.52 -11.67
CA LYS A 732 -9.95 25.02 -10.58
C LYS A 732 -8.71 24.17 -10.38
N LEU A 733 -8.71 22.93 -10.90
CA LEU A 733 -7.56 22.02 -10.80
C LEU A 733 -6.31 22.67 -11.41
N ARG A 734 -5.21 22.59 -10.63
CA ARG A 734 -3.87 23.03 -11.09
C ARG A 734 -2.84 22.03 -10.59
N ALA A 735 -2.03 21.51 -11.50
CA ALA A 735 -0.89 20.71 -11.14
C ALA A 735 0.09 21.54 -10.30
N ALA A 736 0.58 20.97 -9.21
CA ALA A 736 1.58 21.60 -8.37
C ALA A 736 2.96 21.36 -8.96
N GLU A 737 3.62 22.42 -9.44
CA GLU A 737 4.98 22.37 -10.00
C GLU A 737 5.99 23.08 -9.09
N TYR A 738 5.53 24.04 -8.29
CA TYR A 738 6.32 24.90 -7.39
C TYR A 738 7.61 25.43 -8.02
N PHE A 739 7.62 25.69 -9.32
CA PHE A 739 8.79 26.09 -10.13
C PHE A 739 9.98 25.11 -9.99
N GLY A 740 9.74 23.85 -9.63
CA GLY A 740 10.79 22.89 -9.32
C GLY A 740 11.67 23.33 -8.13
N VAL A 741 11.09 24.01 -7.17
CA VAL A 741 11.73 24.39 -5.92
C VAL A 741 11.23 23.47 -4.82
N ASP A 742 12.17 22.84 -4.13
CA ASP A 742 11.84 22.06 -2.95
C ASP A 742 11.43 22.99 -1.81
N ILE A 743 10.13 22.97 -1.47
CA ILE A 743 9.56 23.74 -0.37
C ILE A 743 9.47 22.93 0.93
N TYR A 744 9.88 21.65 0.92
CA TYR A 744 9.71 20.73 2.04
C TYR A 744 11.04 20.25 2.66
N SER A 745 12.18 20.39 1.97
CA SER A 745 13.44 19.81 2.43
C SER A 745 14.27 20.75 3.28
N GLU A 746 14.79 20.24 4.38
CA GLU A 746 15.75 20.89 5.28
C GLU A 746 17.21 20.81 4.80
N SER A 747 17.50 20.13 3.69
CA SER A 747 18.85 19.75 3.27
C SER A 747 19.82 20.93 3.08
N ASP A 748 19.32 22.15 2.93
CA ASP A 748 20.11 23.37 2.85
C ASP A 748 19.62 24.44 3.83
N LYS A 749 20.52 25.00 4.65
CA LYS A 749 20.22 26.09 5.58
C LYS A 749 19.70 27.38 4.91
N ASP A 750 19.93 27.51 3.63
CA ASP A 750 19.46 28.63 2.80
C ASP A 750 18.23 28.21 1.94
N SER A 751 17.68 27.00 2.12
CA SER A 751 16.46 26.54 1.46
C SER A 751 15.25 27.39 1.80
N MET A 752 14.24 27.34 0.96
CA MET A 752 12.95 28.04 1.24
C MET A 752 12.32 27.52 2.53
N TYR A 753 12.33 26.21 2.73
CA TYR A 753 11.83 25.57 3.94
C TYR A 753 12.51 26.10 5.20
N SER A 754 13.84 26.14 5.22
CA SER A 754 14.60 26.68 6.36
C SER A 754 14.26 28.14 6.67
N GLN A 755 14.00 28.96 5.64
CA GLN A 755 13.65 30.37 5.84
C GLN A 755 12.21 30.54 6.38
N MET A 756 11.27 29.73 5.92
CA MET A 756 9.91 29.69 6.45
C MET A 756 9.89 29.19 7.90
N THR A 757 10.64 28.14 8.21
CA THR A 757 10.80 27.61 9.57
C THR A 757 11.40 28.65 10.52
N GLN A 758 12.46 29.37 10.11
CA GLN A 758 13.03 30.46 10.91
C GLN A 758 12.01 31.58 11.21
N TYR A 759 11.13 31.90 10.26
CA TYR A 759 10.05 32.87 10.48
C TYR A 759 9.00 32.30 11.45
N LEU A 760 8.55 31.10 11.26
CA LEU A 760 7.53 30.46 12.11
C LEU A 760 8.02 30.29 13.56
N GLN A 761 9.31 30.04 13.76
CA GLN A 761 9.97 30.02 15.06
C GLN A 761 10.28 31.41 15.65
N GLY A 762 10.00 32.48 14.91
CA GLY A 762 10.28 33.84 15.34
C GLY A 762 11.77 34.25 15.33
N ALA A 763 12.63 33.46 14.68
CA ALA A 763 14.07 33.75 14.55
C ALA A 763 14.33 34.91 13.56
N ILE A 764 13.46 35.10 12.57
CA ILE A 764 13.46 36.21 11.62
C ILE A 764 12.05 36.79 11.48
N ASP A 765 11.95 38.06 11.10
CA ASP A 765 10.66 38.71 10.81
C ASP A 765 10.18 38.44 9.37
N ALA A 766 8.90 38.70 9.10
CA ALA A 766 8.26 38.49 7.80
C ALA A 766 9.02 39.20 6.66
N ASN A 767 9.45 40.46 6.83
CA ASN A 767 10.20 41.19 5.81
C ASN A 767 11.51 40.51 5.48
N THR A 768 12.24 40.05 6.49
CA THR A 768 13.50 39.33 6.32
C THR A 768 13.29 38.03 5.59
N MET A 769 12.24 37.27 5.94
CA MET A 769 11.87 36.04 5.26
C MET A 769 11.59 36.29 3.78
N LEU A 770 10.70 37.23 3.44
CA LEU A 770 10.29 37.51 2.07
C LEU A 770 11.48 37.93 1.18
N GLN A 771 12.37 38.80 1.69
CA GLN A 771 13.58 39.21 0.96
C GLN A 771 14.55 38.06 0.72
N LYS A 772 14.66 37.14 1.69
CA LYS A 772 15.50 35.95 1.53
C LYS A 772 14.88 34.99 0.49
N LEU A 773 13.57 34.73 0.56
CA LEU A 773 12.85 33.90 -0.40
C LEU A 773 13.03 34.42 -1.84
N ASP A 774 12.78 35.74 -2.06
CA ASP A 774 13.01 36.37 -3.36
C ASP A 774 14.43 36.20 -3.89
N LYS A 775 15.41 36.33 -2.99
CA LYS A 775 16.83 36.14 -3.36
C LYS A 775 17.12 34.69 -3.71
N THR A 776 16.68 33.74 -2.88
CA THR A 776 16.91 32.30 -3.07
C THR A 776 16.33 31.84 -4.40
N VAL A 777 15.08 32.15 -4.69
CA VAL A 777 14.44 31.70 -5.93
C VAL A 777 15.02 32.39 -7.17
N LYS A 778 15.36 33.68 -7.08
CA LYS A 778 16.08 34.35 -8.18
C LYS A 778 17.43 33.68 -8.50
N MET A 779 18.14 33.20 -7.49
CA MET A 779 19.38 32.45 -7.70
C MET A 779 19.08 31.10 -8.36
N MET A 780 18.10 30.36 -7.86
CA MET A 780 17.69 29.06 -8.43
C MET A 780 17.27 29.17 -9.91
N ILE A 781 16.48 30.18 -10.26
CA ILE A 781 16.07 30.45 -11.65
C ILE A 781 17.30 30.79 -12.53
N LEU A 782 18.27 31.55 -12.02
CA LEU A 782 19.48 31.87 -12.76
C LEU A 782 20.42 30.69 -12.96
N GLU A 783 20.45 29.75 -12.00
CA GLU A 783 21.26 28.53 -12.08
C GLU A 783 20.65 27.51 -13.06
N LYS A 784 19.32 27.55 -13.28
CA LYS A 784 18.62 26.72 -14.27
C LYS A 784 18.80 27.25 -15.72
N GLN A 785 19.12 28.52 -15.94
CA GLN A 785 19.39 29.13 -17.28
C GLN A 785 20.80 28.84 -17.77
#